data_600f86aa0af165ba2c1d73a3050c1ca9
#
_entry.id   600f86aa0af165ba2c1d73a3050c1ca9
#
_cell.length_a   1.000
_cell.length_b   1.000
_cell.length_c   1.000
_cell.angle_alpha   90.00
_cell.angle_beta   90.00
_cell.angle_gamma   90.00
#
_symmetry.space_group_name_H-M   'P 1'
#
loop_
_entity.id
_entity.type
_entity.pdbx_description
1 polymer ?
#
loop_
_entity_poly.entity_id
_entity_poly.type
_entity_poly.pdbx_seq_one_letter_code
_entity_poly.pdbx_strand_id
1 'polypeptide(L)'
;MKRQVIGVFAHVDAGKTTLSEGLLYLAGALRQVGRVDKGDTLLDFDPMEQERGITVFSGEACFTYGETEFTLVDTPGHRDFSPEMERPLSVIDMAVLVVSGTEGVQSHTGTILKLLNHYRVPTVVFINKMDMNGADKAGVMKELREVLPGAVDFEEDEDHLNEDLASCSEGLMEEFFAGGSLSEDSIRRAVSNREVFPVVSGSALKMEGLEKLLELLDRMAPDRIYPEDFGARVYKITRDIKGNRLTHLKVTGGTLRTKMLVETREGSEEMEALQEKIEQIRIYQGNKFRTVPEAPAGTLATVLGLSETYAGQALGTDRESNTMAVMEPAVSYALLLPPEDDPMRVLPVLKELEEEDPSLKVSWEETTKEIRVSIMGELGKDLLLRRIKDRLGSDLELGSGKIIYRETISAPVEGVGHYEPLRHYAEVRLLLEPLPEGSGLVFQTKLSTDVLASNWQNLIMQHLRERQHKGTLTRSAITDMRITLTDGRSHLKHTSGGDFRQATYRAVRQGLRRALDEGKEVLLEPMYDFVITIPRTKIGRVMTDMERLGAKCSIEEASQGPDRFGDMVTIAGRGPVSTLRDYQTELNSFTEGSGRFEARQAGYGPCHNTEEVVAEKGYDPDLDQWNPCGSVFTEGGAGTYVEWDRVEDLARTESYLKPPREEDMETLQPYGGPSGSAMRIGGTEKDLKRIFEMTYGVSKRDEQLRKAARAAKTRRPKEDEGEPGENARPKPTKPVQKKPPYMVVDGYNVIFSWDRLKSLAQANIDSARDALIDSLQNFQGYTGITVVLVFDGYRVKGSSGSREKYEKDLRVVYTGEAQTADRFIEEFIYANGKKFDISVVTSDRQVQMSALGNGAIRLSSRELEELVRETEDEIRSRIMEV
;
A
#
# COMPACT_ATOMS: atom_id res chain seq x y z
N MET A 1 39.54 -6.66 -9.27
CA MET A 1 38.48 -6.60 -10.28
C MET A 1 37.18 -6.48 -9.54
N LYS A 2 36.45 -5.38 -9.73
CA LYS A 2 35.13 -5.18 -9.13
C LYS A 2 34.12 -6.10 -9.78
N ARG A 3 33.08 -6.52 -9.07
CA ARG A 3 31.94 -7.30 -9.62
C ARG A 3 30.67 -6.57 -9.33
N GLN A 4 29.88 -6.36 -10.38
CA GLN A 4 28.62 -5.62 -10.31
C GLN A 4 27.50 -6.36 -11.05
N VAL A 5 26.35 -6.43 -10.42
CA VAL A 5 25.11 -6.94 -11.04
C VAL A 5 24.28 -5.73 -11.48
N ILE A 6 24.08 -5.58 -12.78
CA ILE A 6 23.24 -4.52 -13.34
C ILE A 6 21.94 -5.08 -13.88
N GLY A 7 20.82 -4.44 -13.52
CA GLY A 7 19.49 -4.78 -14.03
C GLY A 7 19.01 -3.75 -15.04
N VAL A 8 18.46 -4.20 -16.16
CA VAL A 8 17.87 -3.32 -17.17
C VAL A 8 16.35 -3.36 -17.07
N PHE A 9 15.75 -2.21 -16.85
CA PHE A 9 14.31 -2.04 -16.62
C PHE A 9 13.73 -1.05 -17.62
N ALA A 10 12.56 -1.32 -18.14
CA ALA A 10 11.89 -0.44 -19.09
C ALA A 10 10.39 -0.72 -19.18
N HIS A 11 9.64 0.27 -19.64
CA HIS A 11 8.32 0.02 -20.20
C HIS A 11 8.42 -0.80 -21.49
N VAL A 12 7.33 -1.48 -21.89
CA VAL A 12 7.24 -2.23 -23.15
C VAL A 12 7.66 -1.32 -24.31
N ASP A 13 8.36 -1.88 -25.27
CA ASP A 13 8.83 -1.19 -26.48
C ASP A 13 9.82 -0.03 -26.29
N ALA A 14 10.25 0.30 -25.07
CA ALA A 14 11.28 1.32 -24.84
C ALA A 14 12.67 0.95 -25.41
N GLY A 15 12.86 -0.31 -25.84
CA GLY A 15 14.10 -0.81 -26.48
C GLY A 15 15.10 -1.43 -25.49
N LYS A 16 14.62 -2.00 -24.40
CA LYS A 16 15.39 -2.64 -23.33
C LYS A 16 16.34 -3.74 -23.85
N THR A 17 15.81 -4.78 -24.50
CA THR A 17 16.60 -5.90 -25.00
C THR A 17 17.59 -5.46 -26.09
N THR A 18 17.21 -4.47 -26.94
CA THR A 18 18.13 -3.87 -27.92
C THR A 18 19.30 -3.16 -27.25
N LEU A 19 19.04 -2.44 -26.12
CA LEU A 19 20.09 -1.82 -25.31
C LEU A 19 21.01 -2.88 -24.70
N SER A 20 20.43 -3.91 -24.08
CA SER A 20 21.17 -5.03 -23.48
C SER A 20 22.10 -5.72 -24.47
N GLU A 21 21.60 -6.06 -25.65
CA GLU A 21 22.39 -6.66 -26.75
C GLU A 21 23.52 -5.70 -27.23
N GLY A 22 23.21 -4.40 -27.33
CA GLY A 22 24.18 -3.38 -27.72
C GLY A 22 25.32 -3.23 -26.72
N LEU A 23 25.03 -3.24 -25.42
CA LEU A 23 26.04 -3.20 -24.35
C LEU A 23 26.95 -4.44 -24.39
N LEU A 24 26.36 -5.62 -24.55
CA LEU A 24 27.08 -6.88 -24.66
C LEU A 24 28.01 -6.93 -25.92
N TYR A 25 27.54 -6.36 -27.01
CA TYR A 25 28.34 -6.26 -28.23
C TYR A 25 29.53 -5.31 -28.07
N LEU A 26 29.31 -4.09 -27.55
CA LEU A 26 30.37 -3.11 -27.31
C LEU A 26 31.44 -3.62 -26.33
N ALA A 27 30.99 -4.35 -25.29
CA ALA A 27 31.91 -5.01 -24.36
C ALA A 27 32.59 -6.27 -24.91
N GLY A 28 32.34 -6.64 -26.19
CA GLY A 28 32.97 -7.78 -26.84
C GLY A 28 32.44 -9.16 -26.38
N ALA A 29 31.37 -9.21 -25.62
CA ALA A 29 30.73 -10.45 -25.18
C ALA A 29 29.94 -11.13 -26.34
N LEU A 30 29.48 -10.33 -27.31
CA LEU A 30 28.81 -10.78 -28.52
C LEU A 30 29.63 -10.46 -29.79
N ARG A 31 29.54 -11.33 -30.79
CA ARG A 31 30.16 -11.10 -32.13
C ARG A 31 29.27 -10.28 -33.06
N GLN A 32 27.96 -10.33 -32.86
CA GLN A 32 26.91 -9.61 -33.62
C GLN A 32 25.81 -9.23 -32.68
N VAL A 33 25.16 -8.11 -32.93
CA VAL A 33 23.99 -7.65 -32.18
C VAL A 33 22.79 -8.45 -32.65
N GLY A 34 22.12 -9.16 -31.72
CA GLY A 34 20.83 -9.79 -31.97
C GLY A 34 19.71 -8.77 -32.15
N ARG A 35 18.64 -9.14 -32.82
CA ARG A 35 17.46 -8.31 -33.08
C ARG A 35 16.19 -8.99 -32.60
N VAL A 36 15.40 -8.30 -31.82
CA VAL A 36 14.13 -8.81 -31.30
C VAL A 36 13.17 -9.18 -32.44
N ASP A 37 13.10 -8.34 -33.49
CA ASP A 37 12.24 -8.56 -34.66
C ASP A 37 12.64 -9.80 -35.51
N LYS A 38 13.86 -10.33 -35.32
CA LYS A 38 14.33 -11.56 -35.97
C LYS A 38 14.33 -12.76 -35.05
N GLY A 39 14.11 -12.57 -33.75
CA GLY A 39 14.17 -13.64 -32.74
C GLY A 39 15.56 -14.26 -32.56
N ASP A 40 16.65 -13.51 -32.84
CA ASP A 40 18.02 -13.98 -32.75
C ASP A 40 18.83 -13.34 -31.60
N THR A 41 18.14 -12.76 -30.59
CA THR A 41 18.75 -12.18 -29.39
C THR A 41 19.32 -13.27 -28.47
N LEU A 42 20.39 -12.95 -27.74
CA LEU A 42 20.99 -13.85 -26.75
C LEU A 42 20.11 -14.04 -25.54
N LEU A 43 19.39 -12.97 -25.12
CA LEU A 43 18.70 -12.89 -23.85
C LEU A 43 17.25 -13.39 -23.92
N ASP A 44 16.55 -13.22 -25.05
CA ASP A 44 15.19 -13.73 -25.28
C ASP A 44 15.27 -15.09 -25.99
N PHE A 45 15.39 -16.16 -25.23
CA PHE A 45 15.60 -17.51 -25.77
C PHE A 45 14.39 -18.44 -25.65
N ASP A 46 13.35 -18.06 -24.90
CA ASP A 46 12.12 -18.85 -24.82
C ASP A 46 11.32 -18.73 -26.13
N PRO A 47 10.75 -19.82 -26.65
CA PRO A 47 9.93 -19.78 -27.87
C PRO A 47 8.74 -18.78 -27.79
N MET A 48 8.18 -18.58 -26.63
CA MET A 48 7.09 -17.62 -26.43
C MET A 48 7.57 -16.16 -26.51
N GLU A 49 8.77 -15.87 -26.00
CA GLU A 49 9.42 -14.56 -26.14
C GLU A 49 9.67 -14.23 -27.61
N GLN A 50 10.23 -15.19 -28.36
CA GLN A 50 10.53 -15.03 -29.79
C GLN A 50 9.25 -14.90 -30.64
N GLU A 51 8.20 -15.67 -30.33
CA GLU A 51 6.91 -15.61 -31.03
C GLU A 51 6.21 -14.27 -30.84
N ARG A 52 6.25 -13.70 -29.60
CA ARG A 52 5.56 -12.47 -29.25
C ARG A 52 6.43 -11.21 -29.29
N GLY A 53 7.73 -11.35 -29.41
CA GLY A 53 8.69 -10.24 -29.41
C GLY A 53 8.76 -9.49 -28.07
N ILE A 54 8.47 -10.16 -26.95
CA ILE A 54 8.50 -9.57 -25.59
C ILE A 54 9.31 -10.47 -24.67
N THR A 55 10.12 -9.86 -23.77
CA THR A 55 10.80 -10.59 -22.70
C THR A 55 9.81 -11.01 -21.63
N VAL A 56 9.81 -12.29 -21.27
CA VAL A 56 8.94 -12.92 -20.25
C VAL A 56 9.75 -13.31 -19.03
N PHE A 57 10.96 -13.83 -19.22
CA PHE A 57 11.87 -14.27 -18.18
C PHE A 57 13.09 -13.37 -18.08
N SER A 58 13.68 -13.28 -16.88
CA SER A 58 14.92 -12.54 -16.68
C SER A 58 16.09 -13.35 -17.28
N GLY A 59 16.77 -12.77 -18.29
CA GLY A 59 17.96 -13.30 -18.92
C GLY A 59 19.24 -12.76 -18.29
N GLU A 60 20.31 -13.58 -18.21
CA GLU A 60 21.59 -13.19 -17.59
C GLU A 60 22.72 -13.26 -18.62
N ALA A 61 23.63 -12.27 -18.61
CA ALA A 61 24.86 -12.32 -19.39
C ALA A 61 26.01 -11.58 -18.69
N CYS A 62 27.22 -12.17 -18.74
CA CYS A 62 28.40 -11.59 -18.12
C CYS A 62 29.27 -10.89 -19.18
N PHE A 63 29.88 -9.75 -18.84
CA PHE A 63 30.87 -9.08 -19.64
C PHE A 63 31.87 -8.30 -18.77
N THR A 64 32.99 -7.87 -19.35
CA THR A 64 33.98 -7.05 -18.67
C THR A 64 34.14 -5.73 -19.38
N TYR A 65 34.11 -4.64 -18.65
CA TYR A 65 34.40 -3.29 -19.15
C TYR A 65 35.27 -2.55 -18.13
N GLY A 66 36.34 -1.88 -18.59
CA GLY A 66 37.29 -1.26 -17.66
C GLY A 66 37.89 -2.26 -16.65
N GLU A 67 37.77 -1.96 -15.37
CA GLU A 67 38.23 -2.81 -14.25
C GLU A 67 37.08 -3.63 -13.61
N THR A 68 35.88 -3.56 -14.16
CA THR A 68 34.65 -4.16 -13.59
C THR A 68 34.18 -5.35 -14.42
N GLU A 69 33.86 -6.45 -13.76
CA GLU A 69 33.14 -7.60 -14.30
C GLU A 69 31.64 -7.36 -14.01
N PHE A 70 30.86 -7.15 -15.06
CA PHE A 70 29.43 -6.94 -14.98
C PHE A 70 28.66 -8.22 -15.27
N THR A 71 27.60 -8.47 -14.48
CA THR A 71 26.55 -9.40 -14.83
C THR A 71 25.30 -8.61 -15.14
N LEU A 72 24.89 -8.59 -16.41
CA LEU A 72 23.66 -7.93 -16.85
C LEU A 72 22.49 -8.87 -16.66
N VAL A 73 21.41 -8.35 -16.07
CA VAL A 73 20.12 -9.03 -15.92
C VAL A 73 19.10 -8.25 -16.73
N ASP A 74 18.64 -8.82 -17.84
CA ASP A 74 17.55 -8.28 -18.65
C ASP A 74 16.23 -8.72 -18.06
N THR A 75 15.31 -7.78 -17.74
CA THR A 75 14.06 -8.07 -17.03
C THR A 75 12.84 -7.92 -17.94
N PRO A 76 11.69 -8.55 -17.67
CA PRO A 76 10.48 -8.31 -18.43
C PRO A 76 10.05 -6.84 -18.41
N GLY A 77 9.58 -6.32 -19.54
CA GLY A 77 9.05 -4.96 -19.66
C GLY A 77 7.52 -4.88 -19.55
N HIS A 78 6.82 -6.01 -19.64
CA HIS A 78 5.37 -6.06 -19.63
C HIS A 78 4.84 -6.15 -18.19
N ARG A 79 3.77 -5.38 -17.89
CA ARG A 79 3.17 -5.30 -16.54
C ARG A 79 2.69 -6.64 -15.98
N ASP A 80 2.24 -7.57 -16.85
CA ASP A 80 1.75 -8.90 -16.42
C ASP A 80 2.88 -9.77 -15.85
N PHE A 81 4.15 -9.43 -16.14
CA PHE A 81 5.34 -10.11 -15.63
C PHE A 81 6.06 -9.30 -14.55
N SER A 82 5.40 -8.33 -13.92
CA SER A 82 6.00 -7.53 -12.85
C SER A 82 6.56 -8.35 -11.67
N PRO A 83 5.97 -9.49 -11.25
CA PRO A 83 6.59 -10.35 -10.23
C PRO A 83 7.93 -10.95 -10.67
N GLU A 84 8.09 -11.30 -11.94
CA GLU A 84 9.37 -11.80 -12.49
C GLU A 84 10.42 -10.66 -12.56
N MET A 85 9.98 -9.44 -12.90
CA MET A 85 10.84 -8.24 -12.88
C MET A 85 11.31 -7.88 -11.46
N GLU A 86 10.49 -8.11 -10.45
CA GLU A 86 10.79 -7.78 -9.05
C GLU A 86 11.86 -8.69 -8.44
N ARG A 87 11.90 -9.98 -8.79
CA ARG A 87 12.78 -10.97 -8.16
C ARG A 87 14.27 -10.61 -8.19
N PRO A 88 14.85 -10.17 -9.35
CA PRO A 88 16.26 -9.80 -9.41
C PRO A 88 16.62 -8.57 -8.57
N LEU A 89 15.65 -7.69 -8.20
CA LEU A 89 15.92 -6.44 -7.50
C LEU A 89 16.65 -6.65 -6.16
N SER A 90 16.42 -7.79 -5.50
CA SER A 90 17.08 -8.14 -4.25
C SER A 90 18.59 -8.40 -4.39
N VAL A 91 19.08 -8.62 -5.62
CA VAL A 91 20.48 -8.98 -5.90
C VAL A 91 21.18 -8.00 -6.85
N ILE A 92 20.47 -7.03 -7.40
CA ILE A 92 21.00 -6.00 -8.30
C ILE A 92 21.77 -4.94 -7.49
N ASP A 93 22.94 -4.53 -8.00
CA ASP A 93 23.76 -3.46 -7.43
C ASP A 93 23.44 -2.09 -8.01
N MET A 94 23.05 -2.04 -9.30
CA MET A 94 22.69 -0.83 -10.01
C MET A 94 21.65 -1.15 -11.10
N ALA A 95 20.67 -0.29 -11.28
CA ALA A 95 19.65 -0.38 -12.32
C ALA A 95 19.92 0.59 -13.47
N VAL A 96 19.64 0.15 -14.69
CA VAL A 96 19.52 0.99 -15.88
C VAL A 96 18.03 1.10 -16.22
N LEU A 97 17.45 2.27 -16.02
CA LEU A 97 16.07 2.57 -16.39
C LEU A 97 16.04 3.14 -17.81
N VAL A 98 15.43 2.43 -18.74
CA VAL A 98 15.32 2.87 -20.15
C VAL A 98 13.98 3.58 -20.35
N VAL A 99 14.05 4.81 -20.85
CA VAL A 99 12.88 5.64 -21.14
C VAL A 99 12.90 6.00 -22.62
N SER A 100 11.74 5.94 -23.29
CA SER A 100 11.64 6.30 -24.72
C SER A 100 11.67 7.82 -24.89
N GLY A 101 12.54 8.34 -25.74
CA GLY A 101 12.61 9.77 -26.08
C GLY A 101 11.39 10.30 -26.85
N THR A 102 10.56 9.40 -27.41
CA THR A 102 9.33 9.75 -28.14
C THR A 102 8.06 9.61 -27.30
N GLU A 103 8.07 8.80 -26.23
CA GLU A 103 6.88 8.49 -25.42
C GLU A 103 6.98 9.04 -24.00
N GLY A 104 8.20 9.41 -23.55
CA GLY A 104 8.43 9.94 -22.20
C GLY A 104 8.21 8.93 -21.08
N VAL A 105 7.85 9.45 -19.91
CA VAL A 105 7.60 8.66 -18.70
C VAL A 105 6.20 8.03 -18.77
N GLN A 106 6.15 6.71 -18.89
CA GLN A 106 4.91 5.95 -18.99
C GLN A 106 4.42 5.45 -17.60
N SER A 107 3.14 5.05 -17.51
CA SER A 107 2.55 4.57 -16.25
C SER A 107 3.32 3.41 -15.60
N HIS A 108 3.81 2.47 -16.41
CA HIS A 108 4.63 1.34 -15.91
C HIS A 108 6.01 1.78 -15.40
N THR A 109 6.58 2.84 -15.95
CA THR A 109 7.82 3.47 -15.44
C THR A 109 7.65 3.88 -13.98
N GLY A 110 6.48 4.43 -13.61
CA GLY A 110 6.16 4.75 -12.21
C GLY A 110 6.12 3.50 -11.29
N THR A 111 5.68 2.34 -11.78
CA THR A 111 5.73 1.07 -11.04
C THR A 111 7.17 0.63 -10.83
N ILE A 112 7.99 0.66 -11.89
CA ILE A 112 9.42 0.33 -11.83
C ILE A 112 10.14 1.22 -10.80
N LEU A 113 9.88 2.53 -10.82
CA LEU A 113 10.48 3.48 -9.88
C LEU A 113 10.09 3.21 -8.42
N LYS A 114 8.82 2.83 -8.16
CA LYS A 114 8.39 2.41 -6.81
C LYS A 114 9.15 1.17 -6.33
N LEU A 115 9.35 0.17 -7.19
CA LEU A 115 10.12 -1.02 -6.87
C LEU A 115 11.60 -0.69 -6.64
N LEU A 116 12.24 0.07 -7.52
CA LEU A 116 13.63 0.52 -7.37
C LEU A 116 13.82 1.33 -6.08
N ASN A 117 12.82 2.10 -5.67
CA ASN A 117 12.85 2.82 -4.40
C ASN A 117 12.69 1.90 -3.19
N HIS A 118 11.76 0.94 -3.24
CA HIS A 118 11.55 -0.03 -2.17
C HIS A 118 12.83 -0.85 -1.88
N TYR A 119 13.48 -1.35 -2.94
CA TYR A 119 14.71 -2.12 -2.85
C TYR A 119 15.98 -1.25 -2.73
N ARG A 120 15.84 0.08 -2.71
CA ARG A 120 16.93 1.06 -2.63
C ARG A 120 18.05 0.84 -3.66
N VAL A 121 17.68 0.45 -4.88
CA VAL A 121 18.64 0.18 -5.96
C VAL A 121 19.12 1.49 -6.58
N PRO A 122 20.44 1.81 -6.60
CA PRO A 122 21.02 2.93 -7.36
C PRO A 122 20.61 2.84 -8.82
N THR A 123 20.24 3.97 -9.44
CA THR A 123 19.60 3.93 -10.77
C THR A 123 20.25 4.96 -11.71
N VAL A 124 20.62 4.52 -12.90
CA VAL A 124 21.03 5.33 -14.05
C VAL A 124 19.89 5.32 -15.07
N VAL A 125 19.62 6.45 -15.70
CA VAL A 125 18.55 6.57 -16.71
C VAL A 125 19.16 6.68 -18.10
N PHE A 126 18.63 5.89 -19.07
CA PHE A 126 18.99 5.98 -20.47
C PHE A 126 17.78 6.40 -21.31
N ILE A 127 17.82 7.61 -21.88
CA ILE A 127 16.78 8.08 -22.80
C ILE A 127 17.08 7.52 -24.19
N ASN A 128 16.32 6.52 -24.60
CA ASN A 128 16.51 5.76 -25.84
C ASN A 128 15.67 6.31 -27.01
N LYS A 129 15.91 5.84 -28.23
CA LYS A 129 15.19 6.20 -29.46
C LYS A 129 15.37 7.67 -29.88
N MET A 130 16.47 8.30 -29.53
CA MET A 130 16.75 9.70 -29.88
C MET A 130 16.92 9.94 -31.40
N ASP A 131 17.07 8.85 -32.17
CA ASP A 131 17.12 8.85 -33.63
C ASP A 131 15.73 8.94 -34.30
N MET A 132 14.65 8.80 -33.52
CA MET A 132 13.28 8.80 -34.07
C MET A 132 12.73 10.23 -34.21
N ASN A 133 11.88 10.42 -35.23
CA ASN A 133 11.19 11.70 -35.41
C ASN A 133 10.22 11.92 -34.24
N GLY A 134 10.34 13.08 -33.57
CA GLY A 134 9.54 13.46 -32.43
C GLY A 134 10.18 13.14 -31.09
N ALA A 135 11.43 12.64 -31.06
CA ALA A 135 12.18 12.50 -29.82
C ALA A 135 12.48 13.88 -29.22
N ASP A 136 12.16 14.08 -27.95
CA ASP A 136 12.35 15.33 -27.21
C ASP A 136 13.03 15.06 -25.86
N LYS A 137 14.37 15.18 -25.83
CA LYS A 137 15.17 15.02 -24.60
C LYS A 137 14.75 16.00 -23.50
N ALA A 138 14.50 17.30 -23.87
CA ALA A 138 14.20 18.31 -22.87
C ALA A 138 12.83 18.08 -22.22
N GLY A 139 11.82 17.66 -22.99
CA GLY A 139 10.51 17.27 -22.49
C GLY A 139 10.60 16.08 -21.55
N VAL A 140 11.30 15.01 -21.96
CA VAL A 140 11.50 13.79 -21.14
C VAL A 140 12.28 14.11 -19.86
N MET A 141 13.32 14.98 -19.90
CA MET A 141 14.04 15.41 -18.70
C MET A 141 13.13 16.14 -17.72
N LYS A 142 12.21 16.97 -18.20
CA LYS A 142 11.23 17.64 -17.34
C LYS A 142 10.33 16.64 -16.64
N GLU A 143 9.75 15.67 -17.38
CA GLU A 143 8.93 14.60 -16.81
C GLU A 143 9.70 13.73 -15.81
N LEU A 144 10.97 13.41 -16.12
CA LEU A 144 11.83 12.66 -15.22
C LEU A 144 12.09 13.40 -13.90
N ARG A 145 12.35 14.72 -13.94
CA ARG A 145 12.56 15.53 -12.74
C ARG A 145 11.31 15.62 -11.85
N GLU A 146 10.12 15.50 -12.41
CA GLU A 146 8.86 15.42 -11.64
C GLU A 146 8.73 14.11 -10.84
N VAL A 147 9.19 12.97 -11.38
CA VAL A 147 9.10 11.64 -10.74
C VAL A 147 10.40 11.22 -10.04
N LEU A 148 11.54 11.80 -10.43
CA LEU A 148 12.88 11.62 -9.88
C LEU A 148 13.54 12.99 -9.69
N PRO A 149 13.31 13.70 -8.57
CA PRO A 149 13.82 15.07 -8.37
C PRO A 149 15.35 15.22 -8.50
N GLY A 150 16.13 14.16 -8.25
CA GLY A 150 17.58 14.13 -8.43
C GLY A 150 18.05 13.69 -9.83
N ALA A 151 17.20 13.74 -10.88
CA ALA A 151 17.60 13.41 -12.25
C ALA A 151 18.45 14.52 -12.86
N VAL A 152 19.71 14.23 -13.18
CA VAL A 152 20.72 15.16 -13.71
C VAL A 152 21.24 14.67 -15.05
N ASP A 153 21.33 15.57 -16.03
CA ASP A 153 21.86 15.29 -17.36
C ASP A 153 23.40 15.25 -17.34
N PHE A 154 23.98 14.08 -17.51
CA PHE A 154 25.43 13.88 -17.50
C PHE A 154 26.09 14.19 -18.87
N GLU A 155 25.34 14.71 -19.82
CA GLU A 155 25.85 15.13 -21.11
C GLU A 155 25.99 16.67 -21.21
N GLU A 156 25.64 17.42 -20.16
CA GLU A 156 25.88 18.87 -20.04
C GLU A 156 27.38 19.19 -19.85
N ASP A 157 27.75 20.44 -20.02
CA ASP A 157 29.09 20.86 -19.72
C ASP A 157 29.42 20.79 -18.20
N GLU A 158 30.69 20.70 -17.87
CA GLU A 158 31.19 20.43 -16.52
C GLU A 158 30.72 21.46 -15.47
N ASP A 159 30.58 22.72 -15.87
CA ASP A 159 30.17 23.80 -14.95
C ASP A 159 28.69 23.66 -14.59
N HIS A 160 27.79 23.49 -15.57
CA HIS A 160 26.36 23.29 -15.37
C HIS A 160 26.08 21.94 -14.65
N LEU A 161 26.82 20.90 -15.03
CA LEU A 161 26.72 19.60 -14.38
C LEU A 161 27.02 19.69 -12.87
N ASN A 162 28.09 20.39 -12.47
CA ASN A 162 28.43 20.57 -11.05
C ASN A 162 27.38 21.40 -10.29
N GLU A 163 26.78 22.43 -10.94
CA GLU A 163 25.68 23.21 -10.34
C GLU A 163 24.41 22.33 -10.12
N ASP A 164 23.99 21.55 -11.13
CA ASP A 164 22.84 20.66 -11.03
C ASP A 164 23.06 19.58 -9.97
N LEU A 165 24.23 18.96 -9.94
CA LEU A 165 24.61 17.97 -8.90
C LEU A 165 24.61 18.56 -7.50
N ALA A 166 25.14 19.77 -7.31
CA ALA A 166 25.16 20.44 -6.01
C ALA A 166 23.75 20.71 -5.49
N SER A 167 22.78 20.94 -6.40
CA SER A 167 21.39 21.15 -6.03
C SER A 167 20.67 19.90 -5.45
N CYS A 168 21.20 18.71 -5.70
CA CYS A 168 20.56 17.44 -5.35
C CYS A 168 20.75 17.03 -3.88
N SER A 169 21.83 17.48 -3.20
CA SER A 169 22.18 17.02 -1.85
C SER A 169 22.93 18.10 -1.07
N GLU A 170 22.66 18.23 0.23
CA GLU A 170 23.36 19.17 1.12
C GLU A 170 24.90 18.90 1.11
N GLY A 171 25.31 17.64 1.12
CA GLY A 171 26.73 17.27 1.12
C GLY A 171 27.45 17.66 -0.16
N LEU A 172 26.79 17.53 -1.34
CA LEU A 172 27.33 17.98 -2.62
C LEU A 172 27.37 19.52 -2.69
N MET A 173 26.35 20.18 -2.17
CA MET A 173 26.27 21.64 -2.12
C MET A 173 27.40 22.22 -1.25
N GLU A 174 27.69 21.66 -0.09
CA GLU A 174 28.79 22.08 0.78
C GLU A 174 30.16 21.90 0.11
N GLU A 175 30.38 20.77 -0.57
CA GLU A 175 31.64 20.49 -1.28
C GLU A 175 31.82 21.48 -2.46
N PHE A 176 30.78 21.73 -3.23
CA PHE A 176 30.79 22.69 -4.36
C PHE A 176 31.11 24.10 -3.90
N PHE A 177 30.47 24.59 -2.82
CA PHE A 177 30.77 25.91 -2.27
C PHE A 177 32.19 26.03 -1.68
N ALA A 178 32.75 24.93 -1.17
CA ALA A 178 34.09 24.92 -0.62
C ALA A 178 35.19 24.84 -1.67
N GLY A 179 34.98 24.13 -2.78
CA GLY A 179 36.02 23.84 -3.79
C GLY A 179 35.73 24.26 -5.22
N GLY A 180 34.49 24.66 -5.56
CA GLY A 180 34.04 24.99 -6.92
C GLY A 180 33.90 23.79 -7.87
N SER A 181 34.22 22.58 -7.43
CA SER A 181 34.05 21.34 -8.18
C SER A 181 33.73 20.17 -7.23
N LEU A 182 33.08 19.13 -7.75
CA LEU A 182 32.69 17.94 -6.99
C LEU A 182 33.68 16.79 -7.26
N SER A 183 34.01 16.04 -6.21
CA SER A 183 34.82 14.83 -6.37
C SER A 183 33.98 13.66 -6.90
N GLU A 184 34.59 12.81 -7.73
CA GLU A 184 33.91 11.63 -8.28
C GLU A 184 33.42 10.68 -7.21
N ASP A 185 34.14 10.58 -6.10
CA ASP A 185 33.73 9.75 -4.95
C ASP A 185 32.47 10.31 -4.25
N SER A 186 32.31 11.62 -4.20
CA SER A 186 31.09 12.25 -3.64
C SER A 186 29.89 12.04 -4.55
N ILE A 187 30.08 12.20 -5.87
CA ILE A 187 29.04 11.90 -6.86
C ILE A 187 28.64 10.42 -6.79
N ARG A 188 29.60 9.49 -6.75
CA ARG A 188 29.35 8.05 -6.64
C ARG A 188 28.55 7.71 -5.37
N ARG A 189 28.89 8.34 -4.23
CA ARG A 189 28.15 8.17 -2.97
C ARG A 189 26.71 8.70 -3.09
N ALA A 190 26.50 9.86 -3.70
CA ALA A 190 25.17 10.42 -3.90
C ALA A 190 24.29 9.54 -4.83
N VAL A 191 24.88 8.96 -5.88
CA VAL A 191 24.21 7.96 -6.74
C VAL A 191 23.87 6.72 -5.95
N SER A 192 24.80 6.20 -5.13
CA SER A 192 24.58 5.01 -4.29
C SER A 192 23.49 5.24 -3.24
N ASN A 193 23.39 6.44 -2.69
CA ASN A 193 22.35 6.86 -1.74
C ASN A 193 21.01 7.20 -2.41
N ARG A 194 20.96 7.21 -3.76
CA ARG A 194 19.77 7.61 -4.54
C ARG A 194 19.39 9.08 -4.37
N GLU A 195 20.34 9.95 -4.14
CA GLU A 195 20.20 11.40 -4.12
C GLU A 195 20.34 11.98 -5.53
N VAL A 196 21.16 11.31 -6.37
CA VAL A 196 21.42 11.66 -7.77
C VAL A 196 21.07 10.50 -8.68
N PHE A 197 20.41 10.78 -9.79
CA PHE A 197 20.08 9.82 -10.85
C PHE A 197 20.69 10.31 -12.17
N PRO A 198 21.86 9.77 -12.55
CA PRO A 198 22.52 10.17 -13.80
C PRO A 198 21.66 9.84 -15.02
N VAL A 199 21.50 10.77 -15.93
CA VAL A 199 20.78 10.60 -17.19
C VAL A 199 21.72 10.76 -18.36
N VAL A 200 21.67 9.81 -19.30
CA VAL A 200 22.36 9.87 -20.60
C VAL A 200 21.37 9.52 -21.70
N SER A 201 21.65 9.96 -22.94
CA SER A 201 20.73 9.78 -24.05
C SER A 201 21.39 9.11 -25.25
N GLY A 202 20.57 8.50 -26.13
CA GLY A 202 21.10 7.87 -27.33
C GLY A 202 20.08 7.05 -28.12
N SER A 203 20.60 6.21 -28.99
CA SER A 203 19.85 5.24 -29.77
C SER A 203 20.48 3.86 -29.66
N ALA A 204 19.83 2.95 -28.94
CA ALA A 204 20.31 1.57 -28.82
C ALA A 204 20.39 0.88 -30.20
N LEU A 205 19.44 1.15 -31.09
CA LEU A 205 19.40 0.57 -32.42
C LEU A 205 20.59 1.03 -33.29
N LYS A 206 21.04 2.29 -33.15
CA LYS A 206 22.18 2.84 -33.89
C LYS A 206 23.50 2.77 -33.13
N MET A 207 23.50 2.22 -31.93
CA MET A 207 24.66 2.13 -31.04
C MET A 207 25.19 3.50 -30.58
N GLU A 208 24.35 4.53 -30.62
CA GLU A 208 24.71 5.90 -30.20
C GLU A 208 24.46 6.08 -28.69
N GLY A 209 25.41 6.64 -27.95
CA GLY A 209 25.32 6.89 -26.52
C GLY A 209 25.58 5.69 -25.59
N LEU A 210 25.70 4.45 -26.13
CA LEU A 210 25.93 3.24 -25.34
C LEU A 210 27.33 3.19 -24.71
N GLU A 211 28.35 3.71 -25.39
CA GLU A 211 29.71 3.78 -24.85
C GLU A 211 29.77 4.70 -23.62
N LYS A 212 29.11 5.87 -23.72
CA LYS A 212 28.95 6.80 -22.57
C LYS A 212 28.24 6.13 -21.41
N LEU A 213 27.17 5.35 -21.69
CA LEU A 213 26.46 4.59 -20.66
C LEU A 213 27.39 3.57 -19.98
N LEU A 214 28.20 2.82 -20.74
CA LEU A 214 29.17 1.86 -20.17
C LEU A 214 30.22 2.55 -19.29
N GLU A 215 30.78 3.66 -19.76
CA GLU A 215 31.72 4.48 -18.99
C GLU A 215 31.10 4.99 -17.70
N LEU A 216 29.86 5.48 -17.78
CA LEU A 216 29.11 5.97 -16.63
C LEU A 216 28.85 4.84 -15.61
N LEU A 217 28.45 3.63 -16.08
CA LEU A 217 28.23 2.48 -15.22
C LEU A 217 29.51 2.04 -14.49
N ASP A 218 30.65 2.03 -15.18
CA ASP A 218 31.95 1.67 -14.56
C ASP A 218 32.39 2.71 -13.52
N ARG A 219 32.25 4.00 -13.84
CA ARG A 219 32.57 5.13 -12.94
C ARG A 219 31.68 5.17 -11.71
N MET A 220 30.37 4.93 -11.86
CA MET A 220 29.38 5.02 -10.78
C MET A 220 29.22 3.69 -10.04
N ALA A 221 29.90 2.62 -10.46
CA ALA A 221 29.84 1.32 -9.80
C ALA A 221 30.17 1.42 -8.30
N PRO A 222 29.25 1.05 -7.38
CA PRO A 222 29.48 1.16 -5.96
C PRO A 222 30.62 0.23 -5.50
N ASP A 223 31.49 0.74 -4.62
CA ASP A 223 32.52 -0.08 -4.00
C ASP A 223 31.91 -0.88 -2.85
N ARG A 224 31.58 -2.15 -3.10
CA ARG A 224 31.04 -3.05 -2.06
C ARG A 224 32.16 -3.82 -1.37
N ILE A 225 32.18 -3.75 -0.04
CA ILE A 225 33.04 -4.57 0.81
C ILE A 225 32.21 -5.78 1.25
N TYR A 226 32.65 -6.96 0.84
CA TYR A 226 32.00 -8.22 1.22
C TYR A 226 32.67 -8.87 2.43
N PRO A 227 31.90 -9.51 3.35
CA PRO A 227 32.44 -10.32 4.43
C PRO A 227 33.37 -11.44 3.94
N GLU A 228 34.32 -11.88 4.78
CA GLU A 228 35.21 -13.01 4.44
C GLU A 228 34.50 -14.36 4.50
N ASP A 229 33.54 -14.49 5.41
CA ASP A 229 32.72 -15.69 5.56
C ASP A 229 31.65 -15.82 4.46
N PHE A 230 31.32 -17.07 4.11
CA PHE A 230 30.32 -17.34 3.08
C PHE A 230 28.95 -16.79 3.43
N GLY A 231 28.39 -16.03 2.49
CA GLY A 231 27.01 -15.56 2.48
C GLY A 231 26.47 -15.60 1.06
N ALA A 232 25.17 -15.87 0.89
CA ALA A 232 24.52 -15.81 -0.40
C ALA A 232 23.04 -15.46 -0.25
N ARG A 233 22.45 -14.88 -1.31
CA ARG A 233 21.01 -14.55 -1.39
C ARG A 233 20.38 -15.23 -2.59
N VAL A 234 19.39 -16.07 -2.34
CA VAL A 234 18.61 -16.77 -3.37
C VAL A 234 17.57 -15.80 -3.93
N TYR A 235 17.51 -15.61 -5.26
CA TYR A 235 16.51 -14.71 -5.86
C TYR A 235 15.54 -15.40 -6.80
N LYS A 236 15.90 -16.61 -7.30
CA LYS A 236 15.08 -17.34 -8.28
C LYS A 236 15.33 -18.86 -8.17
N ILE A 237 14.29 -19.64 -8.38
CA ILE A 237 14.36 -21.09 -8.56
C ILE A 237 13.89 -21.40 -9.98
N THR A 238 14.56 -22.31 -10.68
CA THR A 238 14.13 -22.82 -12.00
C THR A 238 14.41 -24.30 -12.11
N ARG A 239 13.99 -24.93 -13.20
CA ARG A 239 14.34 -26.32 -13.52
C ARG A 239 14.94 -26.39 -14.92
N ASP A 240 15.97 -27.21 -15.09
CA ASP A 240 16.55 -27.45 -16.40
C ASP A 240 15.70 -28.44 -17.23
N ILE A 241 16.04 -28.64 -18.52
CA ILE A 241 15.33 -29.53 -19.45
C ILE A 241 15.23 -30.98 -18.92
N LYS A 242 16.13 -31.37 -18.00
CA LYS A 242 16.11 -32.69 -17.37
C LYS A 242 15.27 -32.74 -16.09
N GLY A 243 14.65 -31.63 -15.71
CA GLY A 243 13.89 -31.51 -14.48
C GLY A 243 14.73 -31.25 -13.21
N ASN A 244 16.06 -31.07 -13.33
CA ASN A 244 16.90 -30.78 -12.18
C ASN A 244 16.58 -29.39 -11.63
N ARG A 245 16.44 -29.29 -10.33
CA ARG A 245 16.20 -28.04 -9.62
C ARG A 245 17.47 -27.17 -9.62
N LEU A 246 17.32 -25.92 -10.01
CA LEU A 246 18.36 -24.91 -10.09
C LEU A 246 18.07 -23.79 -9.12
N THR A 247 19.00 -23.51 -8.21
CA THR A 247 18.92 -22.38 -7.26
C THR A 247 19.81 -21.25 -7.77
N HIS A 248 19.21 -20.13 -8.16
CA HIS A 248 19.92 -18.91 -8.59
C HIS A 248 20.17 -18.04 -7.38
N LEU A 249 21.43 -17.65 -7.17
CA LEU A 249 21.83 -16.86 -6.01
C LEU A 249 22.94 -15.86 -6.35
N LYS A 250 23.00 -14.79 -5.56
CA LYS A 250 24.17 -13.91 -5.51
C LYS A 250 25.03 -14.27 -4.31
N VAL A 251 26.32 -14.42 -4.51
CA VAL A 251 27.28 -14.59 -3.42
C VAL A 251 27.50 -13.23 -2.76
N THR A 252 27.09 -13.08 -1.49
CA THR A 252 27.16 -11.84 -0.70
C THR A 252 28.29 -11.82 0.32
N GLY A 253 29.06 -12.91 0.44
CA GLY A 253 30.24 -13.02 1.30
C GLY A 253 31.10 -14.22 0.91
N GLY A 254 32.39 -14.13 1.17
CA GLY A 254 33.36 -15.21 0.96
C GLY A 254 33.40 -15.75 -0.46
N THR A 255 33.44 -17.07 -0.57
CA THR A 255 33.50 -17.78 -1.85
C THR A 255 32.68 -19.07 -1.80
N LEU A 256 31.72 -19.20 -2.70
CA LEU A 256 30.95 -20.42 -2.93
C LEU A 256 31.82 -21.46 -3.64
N ARG A 257 31.87 -22.71 -3.15
CA ARG A 257 32.68 -23.79 -3.74
C ARG A 257 31.87 -25.06 -3.99
N THR A 258 32.22 -25.78 -5.04
CA THR A 258 31.67 -27.12 -5.26
C THR A 258 31.99 -28.05 -4.09
N LYS A 259 31.03 -28.92 -3.73
CA LYS A 259 31.09 -29.84 -2.58
C LYS A 259 31.00 -29.16 -1.20
N MET A 260 30.86 -27.85 -1.13
CA MET A 260 30.58 -27.12 0.10
C MET A 260 29.25 -27.57 0.70
N LEU A 261 29.16 -27.69 2.02
CA LEU A 261 27.92 -27.89 2.75
C LEU A 261 27.36 -26.53 3.11
N VAL A 262 26.09 -26.31 2.80
CA VAL A 262 25.36 -25.08 3.07
C VAL A 262 24.14 -25.43 3.91
N GLU A 263 23.93 -24.70 4.99
CA GLU A 263 22.73 -24.83 5.80
C GLU A 263 21.55 -24.16 5.09
N THR A 264 20.58 -24.97 4.65
CA THR A 264 19.40 -24.51 3.90
C THR A 264 18.17 -24.36 4.78
N ARG A 265 18.18 -24.95 5.97
CA ARG A 265 17.15 -24.79 6.99
C ARG A 265 17.78 -24.73 8.37
N GLU A 266 17.49 -23.67 9.12
CA GLU A 266 17.89 -23.57 10.54
C GLU A 266 17.18 -24.64 11.39
N GLY A 267 17.89 -25.21 12.35
CA GLY A 267 17.34 -26.16 13.31
C GLY A 267 16.34 -25.46 14.24
N SER A 268 15.22 -26.15 14.55
CA SER A 268 14.23 -25.76 15.55
C SER A 268 14.01 -26.89 16.55
N GLU A 269 13.25 -26.66 17.64
CA GLU A 269 12.93 -27.72 18.61
C GLU A 269 12.21 -28.93 17.98
N GLU A 270 11.56 -28.76 16.83
CA GLU A 270 10.80 -29.82 16.13
C GLU A 270 11.50 -30.36 14.87
N MET A 271 12.49 -29.66 14.33
CA MET A 271 13.19 -30.06 13.11
C MET A 271 14.69 -29.83 13.23
N GLU A 272 15.48 -30.82 12.78
CA GLU A 272 16.94 -30.70 12.71
C GLU A 272 17.36 -29.73 11.62
N ALA A 273 18.49 -29.01 11.84
CA ALA A 273 19.13 -28.21 10.81
C ALA A 273 19.46 -29.05 9.58
N LEU A 274 19.12 -28.56 8.39
CA LEU A 274 19.42 -29.27 7.16
C LEU A 274 20.64 -28.66 6.48
N GLN A 275 21.67 -29.50 6.27
CA GLN A 275 22.84 -29.12 5.48
C GLN A 275 22.83 -29.86 4.15
N GLU A 276 22.85 -29.12 3.05
CA GLU A 276 22.85 -29.66 1.71
C GLU A 276 24.18 -29.36 1.00
N LYS A 277 24.53 -30.21 0.05
CA LYS A 277 25.83 -30.15 -0.63
C LYS A 277 25.69 -29.51 -2.00
N ILE A 278 26.52 -28.54 -2.30
CA ILE A 278 26.65 -27.98 -3.65
C ILE A 278 27.27 -29.03 -4.59
N GLU A 279 26.51 -29.48 -5.58
CA GLU A 279 26.96 -30.45 -6.58
C GLU A 279 27.71 -29.78 -7.73
N GLN A 280 27.15 -28.70 -8.27
CA GLN A 280 27.66 -27.97 -9.41
C GLN A 280 27.36 -26.46 -9.29
N ILE A 281 28.31 -25.64 -9.76
CA ILE A 281 28.12 -24.19 -9.89
C ILE A 281 28.16 -23.84 -11.38
N ARG A 282 27.13 -23.13 -11.86
CA ARG A 282 26.98 -22.66 -13.24
C ARG A 282 26.95 -21.13 -13.26
N ILE A 283 27.62 -20.56 -14.27
CA ILE A 283 27.51 -19.11 -14.62
C ILE A 283 26.88 -19.03 -15.99
N TYR A 284 25.75 -18.35 -16.08
CA TYR A 284 24.97 -18.26 -17.33
C TYR A 284 25.45 -17.15 -18.25
N GLN A 285 25.24 -17.38 -19.55
CA GLN A 285 25.45 -16.45 -20.66
C GLN A 285 24.29 -16.69 -21.66
N GLY A 286 23.16 -16.00 -21.43
CA GLY A 286 21.90 -16.33 -22.11
C GLY A 286 21.46 -17.76 -21.80
N ASN A 287 21.19 -18.58 -22.86
CA ASN A 287 20.80 -19.97 -22.70
C ASN A 287 21.98 -20.94 -22.45
N LYS A 288 23.22 -20.47 -22.48
CA LYS A 288 24.42 -21.27 -22.27
C LYS A 288 24.98 -21.01 -20.88
N PHE A 289 25.68 -21.99 -20.33
CA PHE A 289 26.37 -21.83 -19.05
C PHE A 289 27.77 -22.43 -19.09
N ARG A 290 28.65 -21.91 -18.25
CA ARG A 290 29.95 -22.53 -17.93
C ARG A 290 29.92 -23.05 -16.50
N THR A 291 30.50 -24.23 -16.28
CA THR A 291 30.69 -24.78 -14.94
C THR A 291 31.99 -24.28 -14.36
N VAL A 292 31.93 -23.81 -13.09
CA VAL A 292 33.09 -23.28 -12.37
C VAL A 292 33.26 -24.03 -11.06
N PRO A 293 34.53 -24.20 -10.56
CA PRO A 293 34.76 -24.85 -9.27
C PRO A 293 34.41 -23.94 -8.05
N GLU A 294 34.48 -22.63 -8.26
CA GLU A 294 34.20 -21.63 -7.24
C GLU A 294 33.62 -20.33 -7.84
N ALA A 295 32.86 -19.61 -7.02
CA ALA A 295 32.31 -18.30 -7.34
C ALA A 295 32.53 -17.35 -6.14
N PRO A 296 33.32 -16.28 -6.31
CA PRO A 296 33.59 -15.32 -5.24
C PRO A 296 32.43 -14.35 -5.04
N ALA A 297 32.48 -13.61 -3.93
CA ALA A 297 31.48 -12.58 -3.62
C ALA A 297 31.28 -11.56 -4.75
N GLY A 298 30.03 -11.11 -4.93
CA GLY A 298 29.58 -10.25 -6.02
C GLY A 298 29.15 -11.00 -7.29
N THR A 299 29.34 -12.33 -7.36
CA THR A 299 28.97 -13.14 -8.54
C THR A 299 27.53 -13.63 -8.44
N LEU A 300 26.77 -13.53 -9.55
CA LEU A 300 25.54 -14.31 -9.75
C LEU A 300 25.91 -15.74 -10.18
N ALA A 301 25.42 -16.73 -9.46
CA ALA A 301 25.69 -18.12 -9.74
C ALA A 301 24.42 -18.97 -9.61
N THR A 302 24.35 -20.02 -10.38
CA THR A 302 23.28 -21.03 -10.29
C THR A 302 23.87 -22.33 -9.76
N VAL A 303 23.25 -22.91 -8.75
CA VAL A 303 23.74 -24.13 -8.12
C VAL A 303 22.76 -25.30 -8.24
N LEU A 304 23.33 -26.51 -8.30
CA LEU A 304 22.60 -27.78 -8.16
C LEU A 304 22.95 -28.38 -6.81
N GLY A 305 22.02 -29.18 -6.27
CA GLY A 305 22.19 -29.93 -5.03
C GLY A 305 21.46 -29.34 -3.82
N LEU A 306 20.73 -28.23 -4.00
CA LEU A 306 19.89 -27.62 -2.96
C LEU A 306 18.41 -27.91 -3.25
N SER A 307 17.71 -28.57 -2.31
CA SER A 307 16.30 -28.97 -2.49
C SER A 307 15.31 -28.10 -1.69
N GLU A 308 15.74 -27.53 -0.58
CA GLU A 308 14.86 -26.83 0.39
C GLU A 308 14.93 -25.30 0.30
N THR A 309 15.74 -24.75 -0.62
CA THR A 309 15.87 -23.31 -0.77
C THR A 309 14.65 -22.67 -1.42
N TYR A 310 14.39 -21.37 -1.16
CA TYR A 310 13.31 -20.61 -1.79
C TYR A 310 13.77 -19.21 -2.19
N ALA A 311 13.07 -18.59 -3.13
CA ALA A 311 13.38 -17.23 -3.58
C ALA A 311 13.21 -16.23 -2.42
N GLY A 312 14.21 -15.36 -2.21
CA GLY A 312 14.28 -14.41 -1.09
C GLY A 312 15.05 -14.94 0.13
N GLN A 313 15.47 -16.19 0.14
CA GLN A 313 16.21 -16.78 1.27
C GLN A 313 17.65 -16.26 1.35
N ALA A 314 18.07 -15.93 2.56
CA ALA A 314 19.45 -15.66 2.91
C ALA A 314 20.17 -16.96 3.37
N LEU A 315 21.41 -17.15 2.98
CA LEU A 315 22.23 -18.30 3.31
C LEU A 315 23.56 -17.85 3.95
N GLY A 316 24.04 -18.58 4.93
CA GLY A 316 25.31 -18.31 5.61
C GLY A 316 25.27 -17.04 6.44
N THR A 317 26.22 -16.11 6.20
CA THR A 317 26.33 -14.84 6.93
C THR A 317 25.39 -13.74 6.44
N ASP A 318 24.72 -13.93 5.29
CA ASP A 318 23.67 -13.02 4.85
C ASP A 318 22.42 -13.19 5.76
N ARG A 319 21.98 -12.10 6.38
CA ARG A 319 20.80 -12.10 7.28
C ARG A 319 19.65 -11.27 6.76
N GLU A 320 19.80 -10.64 5.63
CA GLU A 320 18.74 -9.87 4.98
C GLU A 320 17.84 -10.81 4.15
N SER A 321 16.97 -11.58 4.78
CA SER A 321 15.96 -12.30 4.03
C SER A 321 14.87 -11.33 3.57
N ASN A 322 14.66 -11.26 2.27
CA ASN A 322 13.65 -10.40 1.66
C ASN A 322 12.46 -11.26 1.23
N THR A 323 11.47 -11.39 2.12
CA THR A 323 10.38 -12.36 1.97
C THR A 323 9.07 -11.76 1.46
N MET A 324 8.96 -10.43 1.36
CA MET A 324 7.70 -9.79 0.95
C MET A 324 7.82 -9.20 -0.45
N ALA A 325 7.18 -9.86 -1.42
CA ALA A 325 6.98 -9.29 -2.75
C ALA A 325 6.01 -8.10 -2.65
N VAL A 326 6.35 -6.99 -3.31
CA VAL A 326 5.50 -5.80 -3.44
C VAL A 326 4.40 -6.04 -4.47
N MET A 327 4.74 -6.81 -5.53
CA MET A 327 3.83 -7.11 -6.63
C MET A 327 3.12 -8.44 -6.40
N GLU A 328 1.87 -8.38 -5.95
CA GLU A 328 1.04 -9.57 -5.73
C GLU A 328 -0.16 -9.60 -6.70
N PRO A 329 -0.52 -10.79 -7.24
CA PRO A 329 -1.73 -10.93 -8.03
C PRO A 329 -2.98 -10.56 -7.23
N ALA A 330 -3.89 -9.84 -7.88
CA ALA A 330 -5.17 -9.41 -7.29
C ALA A 330 -6.30 -10.43 -7.49
N VAL A 331 -6.13 -11.38 -8.42
CA VAL A 331 -7.17 -12.32 -8.83
C VAL A 331 -6.67 -13.76 -8.74
N SER A 332 -7.51 -14.63 -8.19
CA SER A 332 -7.28 -16.07 -8.09
C SER A 332 -8.27 -16.81 -9.01
N TYR A 333 -7.78 -17.76 -9.76
CA TYR A 333 -8.53 -18.57 -10.72
C TYR A 333 -8.63 -20.02 -10.26
N ALA A 334 -9.81 -20.63 -10.46
CA ALA A 334 -9.93 -22.08 -10.31
C ALA A 334 -9.41 -22.76 -11.57
N LEU A 335 -8.62 -23.81 -11.44
CA LEU A 335 -8.16 -24.63 -12.56
C LEU A 335 -9.25 -25.67 -12.87
N LEU A 336 -9.76 -25.63 -14.11
CA LEU A 336 -10.77 -26.57 -14.58
C LEU A 336 -10.06 -27.83 -15.10
N LEU A 337 -10.26 -28.91 -14.37
CA LEU A 337 -9.68 -30.20 -14.72
C LEU A 337 -10.67 -31.00 -15.60
N PRO A 338 -10.22 -31.59 -16.73
CA PRO A 338 -11.00 -32.61 -17.44
C PRO A 338 -11.37 -33.75 -16.51
N PRO A 339 -12.51 -34.45 -16.74
CA PRO A 339 -12.96 -35.56 -15.89
C PRO A 339 -11.96 -36.72 -15.74
N GLU A 340 -11.03 -36.80 -16.64
CA GLU A 340 -9.98 -37.85 -16.72
C GLU A 340 -8.72 -37.48 -15.90
N ASP A 341 -8.53 -36.20 -15.53
CA ASP A 341 -7.37 -35.74 -14.76
C ASP A 341 -7.63 -35.75 -13.25
N ASP A 342 -6.77 -36.46 -12.54
CA ASP A 342 -6.80 -36.50 -11.07
C ASP A 342 -6.15 -35.24 -10.49
N PRO A 343 -6.86 -34.46 -9.63
CA PRO A 343 -6.27 -33.32 -8.94
C PRO A 343 -4.96 -33.64 -8.19
N MET A 344 -4.83 -34.86 -7.65
CA MET A 344 -3.63 -35.32 -6.94
C MET A 344 -2.42 -35.53 -7.86
N ARG A 345 -2.62 -35.69 -9.17
CA ARG A 345 -1.54 -35.73 -10.17
C ARG A 345 -1.12 -34.32 -10.60
N VAL A 346 -2.07 -33.39 -10.65
CA VAL A 346 -1.85 -32.00 -11.11
C VAL A 346 -1.20 -31.14 -10.03
N LEU A 347 -1.64 -31.30 -8.78
CA LEU A 347 -1.19 -30.48 -7.65
C LEU A 347 0.33 -30.49 -7.42
N PRO A 348 1.06 -31.62 -7.48
CA PRO A 348 2.52 -31.62 -7.36
C PRO A 348 3.21 -30.78 -8.44
N VAL A 349 2.74 -30.87 -9.70
CA VAL A 349 3.32 -30.09 -10.81
C VAL A 349 3.09 -28.59 -10.63
N LEU A 350 1.89 -28.21 -10.13
CA LEU A 350 1.62 -26.82 -9.79
C LEU A 350 2.46 -26.33 -8.60
N LYS A 351 2.75 -27.19 -7.64
CA LYS A 351 3.67 -26.86 -6.52
C LYS A 351 5.11 -26.68 -7.01
N GLU A 352 5.56 -27.44 -7.98
CA GLU A 352 6.86 -27.19 -8.63
C GLU A 352 6.88 -25.86 -9.39
N LEU A 353 5.77 -25.50 -10.07
CA LEU A 353 5.62 -24.20 -10.73
C LEU A 353 5.57 -23.06 -9.70
N GLU A 354 4.98 -23.28 -8.53
CA GLU A 354 4.96 -22.31 -7.43
C GLU A 354 6.38 -22.09 -6.82
N GLU A 355 7.24 -23.12 -6.74
CA GLU A 355 8.64 -22.93 -6.37
C GLU A 355 9.38 -21.99 -7.35
N GLU A 356 9.08 -22.10 -8.65
CA GLU A 356 9.64 -21.24 -9.68
C GLU A 356 8.99 -19.86 -9.70
N ASP A 357 7.69 -19.79 -9.42
CA ASP A 357 6.89 -18.57 -9.34
C ASP A 357 6.03 -18.53 -8.08
N PRO A 358 6.57 -18.03 -6.96
CA PRO A 358 5.82 -17.95 -5.69
C PRO A 358 4.56 -17.07 -5.75
N SER A 359 4.43 -16.22 -6.77
CA SER A 359 3.23 -15.40 -6.96
C SER A 359 1.98 -16.21 -7.30
N LEU A 360 2.15 -17.43 -7.80
CA LEU A 360 1.04 -18.34 -8.15
C LEU A 360 0.19 -18.77 -6.94
N LYS A 361 0.75 -18.80 -5.73
CA LYS A 361 0.04 -19.11 -4.46
C LYS A 361 -0.97 -20.27 -4.64
N VAL A 362 -0.46 -21.42 -5.07
CA VAL A 362 -1.27 -22.62 -5.36
C VAL A 362 -1.94 -23.12 -4.08
N SER A 363 -3.26 -23.21 -4.09
CA SER A 363 -4.05 -23.71 -2.96
C SER A 363 -5.05 -24.77 -3.39
N TRP A 364 -5.27 -25.75 -2.51
CA TRP A 364 -6.33 -26.73 -2.64
C TRP A 364 -7.50 -26.32 -1.74
N GLU A 365 -8.67 -26.14 -2.32
CA GLU A 365 -9.90 -25.82 -1.60
C GLU A 365 -10.70 -27.11 -1.35
N GLU A 366 -10.68 -27.60 -0.14
CA GLU A 366 -11.32 -28.88 0.22
C GLU A 366 -12.83 -28.90 0.02
N THR A 367 -13.49 -27.75 0.22
CA THR A 367 -14.96 -27.61 0.15
C THR A 367 -15.46 -27.75 -1.29
N THR A 368 -14.80 -27.11 -2.23
CA THR A 368 -15.17 -27.12 -3.66
C THR A 368 -14.39 -28.17 -4.45
N LYS A 369 -13.35 -28.78 -3.86
CA LYS A 369 -12.40 -29.68 -4.51
C LYS A 369 -11.74 -29.06 -5.73
N GLU A 370 -11.44 -27.76 -5.64
CA GLU A 370 -10.80 -26.99 -6.70
C GLU A 370 -9.34 -26.69 -6.37
N ILE A 371 -8.48 -26.78 -7.36
CA ILE A 371 -7.14 -26.18 -7.29
C ILE A 371 -7.26 -24.73 -7.72
N ARG A 372 -6.75 -23.80 -6.91
CA ARG A 372 -6.75 -22.38 -7.21
C ARG A 372 -5.33 -21.86 -7.37
N VAL A 373 -5.16 -20.97 -8.36
CA VAL A 373 -3.90 -20.30 -8.66
C VAL A 373 -4.11 -18.79 -8.79
N SER A 374 -3.15 -18.00 -8.33
CA SER A 374 -3.18 -16.55 -8.45
C SER A 374 -2.35 -16.12 -9.65
N ILE A 375 -2.88 -15.24 -10.50
CA ILE A 375 -2.22 -14.85 -11.77
C ILE A 375 -2.39 -13.35 -11.99
N MET A 376 -1.35 -12.72 -12.52
CA MET A 376 -1.36 -11.33 -12.94
C MET A 376 -1.53 -11.25 -14.47
N GLY A 377 -2.59 -10.55 -14.91
CA GLY A 377 -2.87 -10.26 -16.30
C GLY A 377 -3.26 -11.46 -17.17
N GLU A 378 -3.55 -11.18 -18.43
CA GLU A 378 -3.97 -12.21 -19.41
C GLU A 378 -2.78 -13.01 -19.96
N LEU A 379 -1.63 -12.33 -20.18
CA LEU A 379 -0.43 -13.03 -20.68
C LEU A 379 0.10 -14.03 -19.65
N GLY A 380 -0.05 -13.73 -18.35
CA GLY A 380 0.30 -14.66 -17.27
C GLY A 380 -0.56 -15.93 -17.28
N LYS A 381 -1.84 -15.84 -17.67
CA LYS A 381 -2.73 -17.02 -17.83
C LYS A 381 -2.24 -17.92 -18.95
N ASP A 382 -1.97 -17.33 -20.12
CA ASP A 382 -1.49 -18.08 -21.29
C ASP A 382 -0.16 -18.79 -21.00
N LEU A 383 0.76 -18.08 -20.32
CA LEU A 383 2.05 -18.64 -19.91
C LEU A 383 1.87 -19.83 -18.97
N LEU A 384 1.04 -19.69 -17.93
CA LEU A 384 0.80 -20.76 -16.96
C LEU A 384 0.20 -22.00 -17.64
N LEU A 385 -0.85 -21.82 -18.45
CA LEU A 385 -1.51 -22.93 -19.18
C LEU A 385 -0.52 -23.65 -20.10
N ARG A 386 0.33 -22.92 -20.82
CA ARG A 386 1.37 -23.50 -21.67
C ARG A 386 2.39 -24.30 -20.84
N ARG A 387 2.88 -23.78 -19.72
CA ARG A 387 3.82 -24.49 -18.83
C ARG A 387 3.22 -25.74 -18.21
N ILE A 388 1.92 -25.71 -17.87
CA ILE A 388 1.19 -26.88 -17.39
C ILE A 388 1.11 -27.93 -18.51
N LYS A 389 0.75 -27.51 -19.73
CA LYS A 389 0.69 -28.41 -20.90
C LYS A 389 2.02 -29.05 -21.19
N ASP A 390 3.13 -28.27 -21.15
CA ASP A 390 4.48 -28.78 -21.41
C ASP A 390 4.92 -29.85 -20.40
N ARG A 391 4.42 -29.80 -19.16
CA ARG A 391 4.80 -30.72 -18.08
C ARG A 391 3.83 -31.90 -17.90
N LEU A 392 2.53 -31.65 -18.03
CA LEU A 392 1.49 -32.68 -17.84
C LEU A 392 1.06 -33.33 -19.14
N GLY A 393 1.21 -32.65 -20.29
CA GLY A 393 0.66 -33.08 -21.59
C GLY A 393 -0.85 -32.87 -21.70
N SER A 394 -1.52 -32.24 -20.67
CA SER A 394 -2.97 -32.01 -20.65
C SER A 394 -3.27 -30.54 -20.95
N ASP A 395 -4.29 -30.29 -21.77
CA ASP A 395 -4.84 -28.95 -22.00
C ASP A 395 -5.84 -28.65 -20.88
N LEU A 396 -5.48 -27.73 -20.01
CA LEU A 396 -6.32 -27.29 -18.92
C LEU A 396 -6.88 -25.88 -19.20
N GLU A 397 -7.96 -25.54 -18.54
CA GLU A 397 -8.61 -24.23 -18.64
C GLU A 397 -8.68 -23.56 -17.27
N LEU A 398 -8.75 -22.23 -17.26
CA LEU A 398 -8.98 -21.44 -16.06
C LEU A 398 -10.44 -21.00 -16.00
N GLY A 399 -11.07 -21.21 -14.86
CA GLY A 399 -12.41 -20.72 -14.56
C GLY A 399 -12.47 -19.21 -14.34
N SER A 400 -13.64 -18.74 -13.88
CA SER A 400 -13.81 -17.33 -13.53
C SER A 400 -12.88 -16.89 -12.38
N GLY A 401 -12.24 -15.74 -12.52
CA GLY A 401 -11.39 -15.19 -11.48
C GLY A 401 -12.17 -14.67 -10.28
N LYS A 402 -11.73 -14.97 -9.07
CA LYS A 402 -12.23 -14.41 -7.80
C LYS A 402 -11.24 -13.40 -7.25
N ILE A 403 -11.74 -12.28 -6.76
CA ILE A 403 -10.93 -11.23 -6.13
C ILE A 403 -10.29 -11.75 -4.84
N ILE A 404 -9.03 -11.42 -4.64
CA ILE A 404 -8.29 -11.74 -3.43
C ILE A 404 -8.46 -10.58 -2.45
N TYR A 405 -9.32 -10.77 -1.46
CA TYR A 405 -9.53 -9.78 -0.38
C TYR A 405 -8.47 -9.90 0.70
N ARG A 406 -8.31 -8.84 1.47
CA ARG A 406 -7.53 -8.78 2.71
C ARG A 406 -8.36 -8.17 3.83
N GLU A 407 -7.89 -8.30 5.06
CA GLU A 407 -8.56 -7.71 6.22
C GLU A 407 -7.57 -6.91 7.06
N THR A 408 -8.04 -5.82 7.66
CA THR A 408 -7.27 -4.98 8.58
C THR A 408 -8.18 -4.43 9.68
N ILE A 409 -7.64 -3.58 10.54
CA ILE A 409 -8.38 -2.89 11.60
C ILE A 409 -8.28 -1.38 11.45
N SER A 410 -9.32 -0.66 11.85
CA SER A 410 -9.37 0.81 11.80
C SER A 410 -8.91 1.49 13.09
N ALA A 411 -8.86 0.75 14.20
CA ALA A 411 -8.47 1.28 15.51
C ALA A 411 -7.79 0.19 16.36
N PRO A 412 -6.97 0.55 17.35
CA PRO A 412 -6.30 -0.41 18.21
C PRO A 412 -7.28 -1.30 18.97
N VAL A 413 -6.92 -2.60 19.07
CA VAL A 413 -7.63 -3.60 19.87
C VAL A 413 -6.63 -4.52 20.56
N GLU A 414 -7.01 -5.09 21.70
CA GLU A 414 -6.23 -6.13 22.36
C GLU A 414 -6.84 -7.50 22.14
N GLY A 415 -5.97 -8.50 22.01
CA GLY A 415 -6.36 -9.88 22.00
C GLY A 415 -5.63 -10.69 23.04
N VAL A 416 -6.37 -11.61 23.69
CA VAL A 416 -5.85 -12.53 24.72
C VAL A 416 -6.03 -13.95 24.26
N GLY A 417 -4.96 -14.72 24.33
CA GLY A 417 -4.99 -16.14 24.06
C GLY A 417 -4.49 -16.92 25.28
N HIS A 418 -5.30 -17.84 25.76
CA HIS A 418 -4.97 -18.70 26.87
C HIS A 418 -5.06 -20.16 26.47
N TYR A 419 -4.08 -20.96 26.88
CA TYR A 419 -4.05 -22.39 26.61
C TYR A 419 -3.58 -23.16 27.84
N GLU A 420 -4.55 -23.76 28.56
CA GLU A 420 -4.33 -24.47 29.82
C GLU A 420 -5.07 -25.81 29.84
N PRO A 421 -4.86 -26.75 28.91
CA PRO A 421 -5.32 -28.11 29.10
C PRO A 421 -4.44 -28.83 30.16
N LEU A 422 -4.83 -30.02 30.59
CA LEU A 422 -4.18 -30.76 31.68
C LEU A 422 -2.65 -30.81 31.50
N ARG A 423 -1.87 -30.24 32.44
CA ARG A 423 -0.41 -30.12 32.48
C ARG A 423 0.21 -29.25 31.42
N HIS A 424 -0.56 -28.34 30.81
CA HIS A 424 -0.08 -27.32 29.90
C HIS A 424 -0.47 -25.93 30.42
N TYR A 425 0.29 -24.89 30.08
CA TYR A 425 -0.04 -23.51 30.44
C TYR A 425 0.71 -22.52 29.58
N ALA A 426 0.01 -21.66 28.88
CA ALA A 426 0.54 -20.47 28.26
C ALA A 426 -0.56 -19.40 28.15
N GLU A 427 -0.20 -18.15 28.38
CA GLU A 427 -1.07 -17.00 28.14
C GLU A 427 -0.28 -15.92 27.41
N VAL A 428 -0.89 -15.32 26.40
CA VAL A 428 -0.30 -14.29 25.54
C VAL A 428 -1.30 -13.15 25.38
N ARG A 429 -0.85 -11.92 25.58
CA ARG A 429 -1.62 -10.72 25.29
C ARG A 429 -0.94 -9.91 24.18
N LEU A 430 -1.69 -9.58 23.16
CA LEU A 430 -1.25 -8.87 21.98
C LEU A 430 -2.03 -7.58 21.81
N LEU A 431 -1.34 -6.49 21.48
CA LEU A 431 -1.95 -5.26 21.02
C LEU A 431 -1.86 -5.22 19.49
N LEU A 432 -2.99 -5.10 18.83
CA LEU A 432 -3.12 -4.96 17.38
C LEU A 432 -3.39 -3.47 17.09
N GLU A 433 -2.52 -2.85 16.33
CA GLU A 433 -2.60 -1.42 15.96
C GLU A 433 -2.64 -1.28 14.44
N PRO A 434 -3.51 -0.43 13.85
CA PRO A 434 -3.53 -0.20 12.42
C PRO A 434 -2.25 0.48 11.95
N LEU A 435 -1.80 0.16 10.74
CA LEU A 435 -0.70 0.79 10.04
C LEU A 435 -1.21 1.40 8.71
N PRO A 436 -0.45 2.32 8.10
CA PRO A 436 -0.76 2.82 6.78
C PRO A 436 -0.84 1.72 5.73
N GLU A 437 -1.60 1.97 4.66
CA GLU A 437 -1.77 1.06 3.52
C GLU A 437 -0.40 0.62 2.96
N GLY A 438 -0.27 -0.68 2.68
CA GLY A 438 0.96 -1.28 2.14
C GLY A 438 2.07 -1.52 3.16
N SER A 439 1.84 -1.28 4.45
CA SER A 439 2.83 -1.53 5.51
C SER A 439 3.01 -3.02 5.83
N GLY A 440 2.06 -3.87 5.43
CA GLY A 440 2.04 -5.29 5.77
C GLY A 440 1.90 -5.54 7.27
N LEU A 441 2.45 -6.68 7.75
CA LEU A 441 2.43 -7.04 9.16
C LEU A 441 3.76 -6.73 9.83
N VAL A 442 3.72 -5.99 10.94
CA VAL A 442 4.88 -5.65 11.76
C VAL A 442 4.74 -6.30 13.14
N PHE A 443 5.73 -7.11 13.53
CA PHE A 443 5.73 -7.80 14.81
C PHE A 443 6.80 -7.22 15.74
N GLN A 444 6.41 -6.89 16.97
CA GLN A 444 7.33 -6.36 17.98
C GLN A 444 6.96 -6.81 19.39
N THR A 445 7.89 -6.70 20.32
CA THR A 445 7.66 -6.90 21.76
C THR A 445 7.97 -5.63 22.54
N LYS A 446 7.11 -5.28 23.49
CA LYS A 446 7.35 -4.23 24.50
C LYS A 446 7.53 -4.85 25.89
N LEU A 447 7.55 -6.18 25.98
CA LEU A 447 7.57 -6.89 27.24
C LEU A 447 8.99 -6.96 27.84
N SER A 448 9.10 -6.69 29.15
CA SER A 448 10.35 -6.90 29.88
C SER A 448 10.70 -8.39 29.99
N THR A 449 11.98 -8.70 29.96
CA THR A 449 12.49 -10.07 30.21
C THR A 449 12.23 -10.56 31.64
N ASP A 450 11.94 -9.65 32.57
CA ASP A 450 11.57 -9.99 33.96
C ASP A 450 10.14 -10.55 34.05
N VAL A 451 9.26 -10.19 33.11
CA VAL A 451 7.87 -10.69 33.05
C VAL A 451 7.81 -12.01 32.31
N LEU A 452 8.45 -12.09 31.13
CA LEU A 452 8.53 -13.31 30.34
C LEU A 452 9.95 -13.45 29.77
N ALA A 453 10.61 -14.57 30.00
CA ALA A 453 11.97 -14.80 29.53
C ALA A 453 12.11 -14.65 28.01
N SER A 454 13.28 -14.17 27.55
CA SER A 454 13.50 -13.78 26.14
C SER A 454 13.32 -14.94 25.15
N ASN A 455 13.63 -16.18 25.56
CA ASN A 455 13.39 -17.38 24.74
C ASN A 455 11.90 -17.56 24.39
N TRP A 456 11.00 -17.34 25.37
CA TRP A 456 9.57 -17.41 25.12
C TRP A 456 9.06 -16.25 24.27
N GLN A 457 9.60 -15.03 24.48
CA GLN A 457 9.26 -13.89 23.64
C GLN A 457 9.67 -14.14 22.18
N ASN A 458 10.89 -14.64 21.95
CA ASN A 458 11.37 -14.97 20.60
C ASN A 458 10.50 -16.05 19.94
N LEU A 459 10.08 -17.07 20.73
CA LEU A 459 9.19 -18.12 20.24
C LEU A 459 7.81 -17.58 19.84
N ILE A 460 7.23 -16.69 20.63
CA ILE A 460 5.97 -16.01 20.28
C ILE A 460 6.14 -15.21 18.98
N MET A 461 7.25 -14.46 18.84
CA MET A 461 7.55 -13.73 17.61
C MET A 461 7.72 -14.65 16.40
N GLN A 462 8.32 -15.83 16.60
CA GLN A 462 8.41 -16.85 15.56
C GLN A 462 7.01 -17.36 15.16
N HIS A 463 6.16 -17.71 16.14
CA HIS A 463 4.80 -18.18 15.89
C HIS A 463 3.91 -17.14 15.17
N LEU A 464 4.13 -15.85 15.42
CA LEU A 464 3.46 -14.78 14.67
C LEU A 464 3.88 -14.75 13.19
N ARG A 465 5.13 -15.13 12.86
CA ARG A 465 5.67 -15.12 11.49
C ARG A 465 5.48 -16.43 10.72
N GLU A 466 5.34 -17.57 11.39
CA GLU A 466 5.36 -18.88 10.75
C GLU A 466 4.10 -19.21 9.93
N ARG A 467 3.02 -18.43 10.08
CA ARG A 467 1.78 -18.65 9.33
C ARG A 467 1.12 -17.35 8.88
N GLN A 468 0.32 -17.45 7.82
CA GLN A 468 -0.57 -16.38 7.39
C GLN A 468 -1.81 -16.33 8.30
N HIS A 469 -1.93 -15.30 9.12
CA HIS A 469 -3.11 -15.08 9.95
C HIS A 469 -4.32 -14.68 9.11
N LYS A 470 -5.50 -15.16 9.49
CA LYS A 470 -6.77 -14.92 8.79
C LYS A 470 -7.66 -14.00 9.61
N GLY A 471 -8.36 -13.10 8.95
CA GLY A 471 -9.33 -12.21 9.55
C GLY A 471 -10.67 -12.90 9.88
N THR A 472 -11.59 -12.16 10.45
CA THR A 472 -12.87 -12.67 10.96
C THR A 472 -14.08 -12.27 10.13
N LEU A 473 -13.94 -11.38 9.13
CA LEU A 473 -15.01 -11.02 8.19
C LEU A 473 -15.24 -12.07 7.10
N THR A 474 -14.18 -12.47 6.41
CA THR A 474 -14.25 -13.32 5.21
C THR A 474 -13.24 -14.45 5.20
N ARG A 475 -12.49 -14.63 6.29
CA ARG A 475 -11.33 -15.53 6.38
C ARG A 475 -10.19 -15.13 5.42
N SER A 476 -10.15 -13.90 4.99
CA SER A 476 -9.05 -13.37 4.17
C SER A 476 -7.79 -13.14 5.02
N ALA A 477 -6.64 -13.03 4.36
CA ALA A 477 -5.39 -12.76 5.08
C ALA A 477 -5.40 -11.35 5.67
N ILE A 478 -4.90 -11.17 6.88
CA ILE A 478 -4.74 -9.85 7.49
C ILE A 478 -3.51 -9.12 6.94
N THR A 479 -3.56 -7.78 6.93
CA THR A 479 -2.47 -6.91 6.49
C THR A 479 -2.52 -5.55 7.20
N ASP A 480 -1.50 -4.73 7.02
CA ASP A 480 -1.42 -3.34 7.45
C ASP A 480 -1.73 -3.13 8.93
N MET A 481 -1.12 -3.97 9.75
CA MET A 481 -1.22 -3.84 11.20
C MET A 481 0.09 -4.20 11.92
N ARG A 482 0.28 -3.56 13.07
CA ARG A 482 1.34 -3.90 14.02
C ARG A 482 0.77 -4.79 15.11
N ILE A 483 1.41 -5.92 15.35
CA ILE A 483 1.07 -6.84 16.43
C ILE A 483 2.19 -6.79 17.46
N THR A 484 1.87 -6.25 18.64
CA THR A 484 2.82 -6.01 19.73
C THR A 484 2.53 -6.96 20.88
N LEU A 485 3.53 -7.73 21.31
CA LEU A 485 3.45 -8.50 22.56
C LEU A 485 3.54 -7.53 23.74
N THR A 486 2.46 -7.44 24.53
CA THR A 486 2.33 -6.52 25.68
C THR A 486 2.41 -7.21 27.02
N ASP A 487 1.91 -8.46 27.12
CA ASP A 487 2.02 -9.31 28.33
C ASP A 487 2.04 -10.80 27.94
N GLY A 488 2.55 -11.63 28.83
CA GLY A 488 2.57 -13.08 28.63
C GLY A 488 3.00 -13.83 29.89
N ARG A 489 2.42 -15.02 30.10
CA ARG A 489 2.72 -15.82 31.29
C ARG A 489 3.04 -17.26 30.95
N SER A 490 4.06 -17.78 31.63
CA SER A 490 4.49 -19.17 31.57
C SER A 490 4.44 -19.83 32.95
N HIS A 491 4.41 -21.15 32.98
CA HIS A 491 4.51 -21.92 34.21
C HIS A 491 5.76 -22.84 34.17
N LEU A 492 6.61 -22.77 35.17
CA LEU A 492 7.90 -23.45 35.23
C LEU A 492 7.88 -24.95 34.91
N LYS A 493 6.78 -25.66 35.21
CA LYS A 493 6.64 -27.11 35.03
C LYS A 493 5.66 -27.52 33.93
N HIS A 494 4.85 -26.60 33.43
CA HIS A 494 3.71 -26.92 32.57
C HIS A 494 3.69 -26.12 31.24
N THR A 495 4.74 -25.34 30.95
CA THR A 495 4.83 -24.61 29.68
C THR A 495 5.80 -25.32 28.74
N SER A 496 5.30 -25.63 27.54
CA SER A 496 6.09 -26.10 26.40
C SER A 496 5.98 -25.12 25.21
N GLY A 497 6.85 -25.24 24.21
CA GLY A 497 6.82 -24.35 23.04
C GLY A 497 5.49 -24.40 22.28
N GLY A 498 4.88 -25.57 22.15
CA GLY A 498 3.58 -25.76 21.51
C GLY A 498 2.42 -25.04 22.20
N ASP A 499 2.53 -24.80 23.52
CA ASP A 499 1.48 -24.11 24.29
C ASP A 499 1.44 -22.62 23.88
N PHE A 500 2.61 -21.98 23.73
CA PHE A 500 2.72 -20.63 23.25
C PHE A 500 2.23 -20.47 21.80
N ARG A 501 2.44 -21.48 20.92
CA ARG A 501 1.84 -21.49 19.58
C ARG A 501 0.33 -21.38 19.66
N GLN A 502 -0.30 -22.22 20.48
CA GLN A 502 -1.77 -22.22 20.66
C GLN A 502 -2.27 -20.90 21.27
N ALA A 503 -1.59 -20.40 22.31
CA ALA A 503 -1.98 -19.14 22.95
C ALA A 503 -1.82 -17.95 21.99
N THR A 504 -0.71 -17.88 21.22
CA THR A 504 -0.46 -16.80 20.25
C THR A 504 -1.52 -16.74 19.16
N TYR A 505 -1.88 -17.90 18.56
CA TYR A 505 -2.90 -17.93 17.50
C TYR A 505 -4.27 -17.52 18.02
N ARG A 506 -4.63 -17.94 19.25
CA ARG A 506 -5.88 -17.55 19.89
C ARG A 506 -5.90 -16.07 20.24
N ALA A 507 -4.76 -15.49 20.68
CA ALA A 507 -4.66 -14.08 20.97
C ALA A 507 -4.93 -13.23 19.72
N VAL A 508 -4.33 -13.58 18.58
CA VAL A 508 -4.60 -12.88 17.30
C VAL A 508 -6.07 -13.00 16.92
N ARG A 509 -6.63 -14.20 16.97
CA ARG A 509 -8.03 -14.46 16.57
C ARG A 509 -9.05 -13.79 17.49
N GLN A 510 -8.83 -13.83 18.80
CA GLN A 510 -9.69 -13.18 19.79
C GLN A 510 -9.68 -11.66 19.61
N GLY A 511 -8.50 -11.06 19.38
CA GLY A 511 -8.38 -9.64 19.12
C GLY A 511 -9.10 -9.20 17.83
N LEU A 512 -9.00 -9.97 16.74
CA LEU A 512 -9.73 -9.72 15.50
C LEU A 512 -11.24 -9.91 15.68
N ARG A 513 -11.67 -10.97 16.39
CA ARG A 513 -13.09 -11.20 16.66
C ARG A 513 -13.72 -10.07 17.49
N ARG A 514 -12.95 -9.53 18.43
CA ARG A 514 -13.31 -8.34 19.18
C ARG A 514 -13.38 -7.10 18.30
N ALA A 515 -12.41 -6.94 17.37
CA ALA A 515 -12.44 -5.85 16.39
C ALA A 515 -13.71 -5.91 15.52
N LEU A 516 -14.12 -7.10 15.11
CA LEU A 516 -15.36 -7.31 14.37
C LEU A 516 -16.59 -6.88 15.18
N ASP A 517 -16.69 -7.33 16.44
CA ASP A 517 -17.80 -6.98 17.33
C ASP A 517 -17.89 -5.47 17.62
N GLU A 518 -16.73 -4.82 17.73
CA GLU A 518 -16.63 -3.36 17.94
C GLU A 518 -16.75 -2.55 16.61
N GLY A 519 -16.99 -3.20 15.47
CA GLY A 519 -17.09 -2.56 14.15
C GLY A 519 -15.79 -1.92 13.66
N LYS A 520 -14.64 -2.43 14.10
CA LYS A 520 -13.31 -1.92 13.77
C LYS A 520 -12.58 -2.74 12.70
N GLU A 521 -13.06 -3.93 12.37
CA GLU A 521 -12.47 -4.75 11.31
C GLU A 521 -12.89 -4.22 9.94
N VAL A 522 -11.95 -4.13 9.00
CA VAL A 522 -12.13 -3.53 7.68
C VAL A 522 -11.74 -4.54 6.61
N LEU A 523 -12.65 -4.78 5.67
CA LEU A 523 -12.36 -5.56 4.46
C LEU A 523 -11.65 -4.68 3.45
N LEU A 524 -10.56 -5.20 2.88
CA LEU A 524 -9.78 -4.55 1.84
C LEU A 524 -9.90 -5.31 0.52
N GLU A 525 -10.02 -4.57 -0.57
CA GLU A 525 -9.96 -5.09 -1.93
C GLU A 525 -8.77 -4.53 -2.71
N PRO A 526 -8.28 -5.25 -3.73
CA PRO A 526 -7.20 -4.75 -4.57
C PRO A 526 -7.68 -3.57 -5.42
N MET A 527 -6.81 -2.56 -5.57
CA MET A 527 -7.09 -1.32 -6.26
C MET A 527 -6.21 -1.16 -7.51
N TYR A 528 -6.75 -0.50 -8.52
CA TYR A 528 -6.00 0.06 -9.65
C TYR A 528 -5.81 1.57 -9.48
N ASP A 529 -4.61 2.07 -9.72
CA ASP A 529 -4.43 3.43 -10.22
C ASP A 529 -4.57 3.36 -11.74
N PHE A 530 -5.41 4.17 -12.34
CA PHE A 530 -5.69 4.11 -13.77
C PHE A 530 -5.61 5.49 -14.46
N VAL A 531 -5.35 5.43 -15.74
CA VAL A 531 -5.37 6.59 -16.64
C VAL A 531 -6.24 6.23 -17.85
N ILE A 532 -7.23 7.06 -18.13
CA ILE A 532 -8.13 6.89 -19.27
C ILE A 532 -7.92 8.06 -20.24
N THR A 533 -7.57 7.75 -21.48
CA THR A 533 -7.47 8.74 -22.56
C THR A 533 -8.63 8.58 -23.53
N ILE A 534 -9.44 9.64 -23.70
CA ILE A 534 -10.67 9.60 -24.48
C ILE A 534 -10.93 10.91 -25.21
N PRO A 535 -11.77 10.89 -26.27
CA PRO A 535 -12.29 12.12 -26.86
C PRO A 535 -13.09 12.94 -25.83
N ARG A 536 -12.91 14.26 -25.82
CA ARG A 536 -13.59 15.20 -24.90
C ARG A 536 -15.10 15.03 -24.86
N THR A 537 -15.73 14.65 -25.97
CA THR A 537 -17.17 14.41 -26.06
C THR A 537 -17.66 13.22 -25.22
N LYS A 538 -16.77 12.35 -24.76
CA LYS A 538 -17.08 11.14 -23.98
C LYS A 538 -16.82 11.27 -22.47
N ILE A 539 -16.30 12.40 -21.99
CA ILE A 539 -15.96 12.63 -20.57
C ILE A 539 -17.15 12.35 -19.67
N GLY A 540 -18.33 12.90 -19.96
CA GLY A 540 -19.50 12.75 -19.09
C GLY A 540 -19.90 11.29 -18.86
N ARG A 541 -19.78 10.44 -19.91
CA ARG A 541 -20.07 9.01 -19.77
C ARG A 541 -19.03 8.31 -18.90
N VAL A 542 -17.74 8.55 -19.15
CA VAL A 542 -16.66 7.94 -18.37
C VAL A 542 -16.74 8.34 -16.90
N MET A 543 -17.03 9.60 -16.60
CA MET A 543 -17.19 10.05 -15.20
C MET A 543 -18.34 9.32 -14.49
N THR A 544 -19.49 9.15 -15.19
CA THR A 544 -20.64 8.38 -14.67
C THR A 544 -20.28 6.89 -14.49
N ASP A 545 -19.56 6.30 -15.46
CA ASP A 545 -19.11 4.91 -15.36
C ASP A 545 -18.15 4.74 -14.17
N MET A 546 -17.21 5.65 -13.97
CA MET A 546 -16.25 5.59 -12.84
C MET A 546 -16.97 5.68 -11.49
N GLU A 547 -17.95 6.55 -11.36
CA GLU A 547 -18.79 6.64 -10.15
C GLU A 547 -19.56 5.33 -9.91
N ARG A 548 -20.21 4.79 -10.94
CA ARG A 548 -20.93 3.50 -10.88
C ARG A 548 -20.03 2.34 -10.49
N LEU A 549 -18.76 2.36 -10.93
CA LEU A 549 -17.75 1.32 -10.68
C LEU A 549 -16.99 1.53 -9.35
N GLY A 550 -17.38 2.51 -8.54
CA GLY A 550 -16.77 2.79 -7.25
C GLY A 550 -15.36 3.41 -7.33
N ALA A 551 -15.00 3.97 -8.50
CA ALA A 551 -13.69 4.59 -8.71
C ALA A 551 -13.72 6.09 -8.39
N LYS A 552 -12.64 6.60 -7.84
CA LYS A 552 -12.40 8.03 -7.63
C LYS A 552 -11.46 8.53 -8.73
N CYS A 553 -11.86 9.55 -9.50
CA CYS A 553 -11.05 10.06 -10.59
C CYS A 553 -11.15 11.57 -10.71
N SER A 554 -10.15 12.17 -11.34
CA SER A 554 -10.08 13.60 -11.69
C SER A 554 -9.68 13.75 -13.16
N ILE A 555 -10.10 14.86 -13.75
CA ILE A 555 -9.71 15.20 -15.12
C ILE A 555 -8.36 15.92 -15.00
N GLU A 556 -7.33 15.36 -15.63
CA GLU A 556 -6.05 16.06 -15.81
C GLU A 556 -6.16 16.90 -17.08
N GLU A 557 -5.95 18.21 -16.95
CA GLU A 557 -5.92 19.09 -18.13
C GLU A 557 -4.73 18.69 -19.01
N ALA A 558 -5.04 18.23 -20.23
CA ALA A 558 -4.01 17.95 -21.22
C ALA A 558 -3.18 19.21 -21.46
N SER A 559 -1.85 19.11 -21.35
CA SER A 559 -0.94 20.15 -21.82
C SER A 559 -1.30 20.53 -23.26
N GLN A 560 -1.50 21.83 -23.48
CA GLN A 560 -1.87 22.41 -24.79
C GLN A 560 -0.74 22.18 -25.82
N GLY A 561 -0.72 21.00 -26.42
CA GLY A 561 0.04 20.70 -27.62
C GLY A 561 -0.92 20.41 -28.77
N PRO A 562 -0.58 20.73 -30.04
CA PRO A 562 -1.41 20.36 -31.17
C PRO A 562 -1.35 18.85 -31.39
N ASP A 563 -2.24 18.09 -30.71
CA ASP A 563 -2.30 16.66 -30.84
C ASP A 563 -2.75 16.22 -32.23
N ARG A 564 -2.00 15.31 -32.84
CA ARG A 564 -2.27 14.69 -34.14
C ARG A 564 -3.57 13.84 -34.15
N PHE A 565 -4.25 13.67 -32.99
CA PHE A 565 -5.42 12.77 -32.84
C PHE A 565 -6.70 13.46 -32.38
N GLY A 566 -6.81 14.79 -32.44
CA GLY A 566 -8.05 15.52 -32.08
C GLY A 566 -8.10 15.83 -30.57
N ASP A 567 -9.21 16.41 -30.12
CA ASP A 567 -9.46 16.92 -28.75
C ASP A 567 -9.59 15.74 -27.75
N MET A 568 -8.46 15.13 -27.36
CA MET A 568 -8.38 14.04 -26.38
C MET A 568 -8.21 14.62 -24.98
N VAL A 569 -8.76 13.93 -23.98
CA VAL A 569 -8.65 14.30 -22.55
C VAL A 569 -8.22 13.09 -21.75
N THR A 570 -7.39 13.34 -20.75
CA THR A 570 -6.90 12.35 -19.80
C THR A 570 -7.65 12.43 -18.48
N ILE A 571 -8.11 11.30 -17.99
CA ILE A 571 -8.76 11.13 -16.68
C ILE A 571 -7.90 10.17 -15.87
N ALA A 572 -7.36 10.63 -14.76
CA ALA A 572 -6.62 9.78 -13.83
C ALA A 572 -7.43 9.49 -12.58
N GLY A 573 -7.24 8.30 -12.00
CA GLY A 573 -7.99 7.91 -10.82
C GLY A 573 -7.54 6.62 -10.17
N ARG A 574 -8.25 6.25 -9.10
CA ARG A 574 -8.07 5.01 -8.36
C ARG A 574 -9.42 4.33 -8.15
N GLY A 575 -9.47 3.01 -8.37
CA GLY A 575 -10.71 2.25 -8.21
C GLY A 575 -10.51 0.75 -8.07
N PRO A 576 -11.60 0.00 -7.72
CA PRO A 576 -11.53 -1.43 -7.44
C PRO A 576 -11.16 -2.27 -8.68
N VAL A 577 -10.29 -3.26 -8.49
CA VAL A 577 -9.98 -4.25 -9.54
C VAL A 577 -11.23 -5.05 -9.92
N SER A 578 -12.08 -5.33 -8.94
CA SER A 578 -13.32 -6.13 -9.11
C SER A 578 -14.24 -5.58 -10.20
N THR A 579 -14.33 -4.27 -10.33
CA THR A 579 -15.22 -3.56 -11.25
C THR A 579 -14.53 -3.03 -12.51
N LEU A 580 -13.21 -2.75 -12.42
CA LEU A 580 -12.45 -2.08 -13.49
C LEU A 580 -11.69 -3.02 -14.42
N ARG A 581 -11.46 -4.29 -14.03
CA ARG A 581 -10.60 -5.21 -14.80
C ARG A 581 -10.99 -5.37 -16.28
N ASP A 582 -12.28 -5.31 -16.60
CA ASP A 582 -12.81 -5.54 -17.94
C ASP A 582 -13.25 -4.22 -18.63
N TYR A 583 -12.99 -3.05 -17.99
CA TYR A 583 -13.49 -1.74 -18.45
C TYR A 583 -12.96 -1.33 -19.82
N GLN A 584 -11.77 -1.75 -20.25
CA GLN A 584 -11.25 -1.47 -21.60
C GLN A 584 -12.20 -1.97 -22.69
N THR A 585 -12.87 -3.11 -22.49
CA THR A 585 -13.85 -3.66 -23.44
C THR A 585 -15.09 -2.78 -23.52
N GLU A 586 -15.60 -2.32 -22.39
CA GLU A 586 -16.73 -1.37 -22.33
C GLU A 586 -16.34 -0.03 -22.96
N LEU A 587 -15.15 0.50 -22.65
CA LEU A 587 -14.60 1.73 -23.20
C LEU A 587 -14.53 1.67 -24.73
N ASN A 588 -14.00 0.61 -25.29
CA ASN A 588 -13.89 0.40 -26.73
C ASN A 588 -15.26 0.42 -27.42
N SER A 589 -16.31 -0.11 -26.77
CA SER A 589 -17.66 -0.21 -27.36
C SER A 589 -18.29 1.15 -27.68
N PHE A 590 -18.02 2.19 -26.88
CA PHE A 590 -18.62 3.51 -27.08
C PHE A 590 -17.64 4.58 -27.60
N THR A 591 -16.32 4.30 -27.58
CA THR A 591 -15.28 5.18 -28.14
C THR A 591 -14.85 4.73 -29.54
N GLU A 592 -15.48 3.67 -30.11
CA GLU A 592 -15.13 3.10 -31.42
C GLU A 592 -13.63 2.74 -31.52
N GLY A 593 -13.04 2.29 -30.39
CA GLY A 593 -11.66 1.91 -30.30
C GLY A 593 -10.65 3.05 -30.13
N SER A 594 -11.12 4.32 -30.04
CA SER A 594 -10.25 5.49 -29.82
C SER A 594 -9.91 5.71 -28.33
N GLY A 595 -10.64 5.06 -27.40
CA GLY A 595 -10.40 5.15 -25.96
C GLY A 595 -9.33 4.18 -25.48
N ARG A 596 -8.46 4.64 -24.58
CA ARG A 596 -7.39 3.84 -23.97
C ARG A 596 -7.55 3.85 -22.45
N PHE A 597 -7.55 2.66 -21.86
CA PHE A 597 -7.55 2.47 -20.41
C PHE A 597 -6.23 1.81 -19.99
N GLU A 598 -5.44 2.52 -19.24
CA GLU A 598 -4.22 2.02 -18.64
C GLU A 598 -4.41 1.92 -17.14
N ALA A 599 -4.17 0.74 -16.57
CA ALA A 599 -4.31 0.53 -15.14
C ALA A 599 -3.06 -0.17 -14.59
N ARG A 600 -2.62 0.25 -13.42
CA ARG A 600 -1.57 -0.40 -12.65
C ARG A 600 -2.11 -0.80 -11.29
N GLN A 601 -1.61 -1.89 -10.73
CA GLN A 601 -1.97 -2.29 -9.38
C GLN A 601 -1.45 -1.28 -8.36
N ALA A 602 -2.34 -0.85 -7.45
CA ALA A 602 -2.08 0.22 -6.50
C ALA A 602 -2.19 -0.25 -5.03
N GLY A 603 -1.99 -1.56 -4.77
CA GLY A 603 -2.16 -2.13 -3.44
C GLY A 603 -3.63 -2.42 -3.11
N TYR A 604 -3.99 -2.30 -1.85
CA TYR A 604 -5.31 -2.59 -1.32
C TYR A 604 -5.95 -1.32 -0.75
N GLY A 605 -7.26 -1.21 -0.90
CA GLY A 605 -8.06 -0.13 -0.31
C GLY A 605 -9.33 -0.68 0.33
N PRO A 606 -10.08 0.13 1.11
CA PRO A 606 -11.35 -0.30 1.70
C PRO A 606 -12.31 -0.82 0.63
N CYS A 607 -12.92 -1.97 0.88
CA CYS A 607 -13.85 -2.61 -0.05
C CYS A 607 -15.12 -1.76 -0.21
N HIS A 608 -15.50 -1.45 -1.45
CA HIS A 608 -16.62 -0.58 -1.77
C HIS A 608 -17.99 -1.21 -1.46
N ASN A 609 -18.09 -2.55 -1.48
CA ASN A 609 -19.32 -3.32 -1.25
C ASN A 609 -19.13 -4.41 -0.17
N THR A 610 -18.52 -4.05 0.96
CA THR A 610 -18.17 -4.97 2.06
C THR A 610 -19.33 -5.89 2.47
N GLU A 611 -20.56 -5.36 2.63
CA GLU A 611 -21.71 -6.13 3.11
C GLU A 611 -22.09 -7.25 2.11
N GLU A 612 -22.04 -6.98 0.81
CA GLU A 612 -22.33 -7.97 -0.23
C GLU A 612 -21.28 -9.08 -0.24
N VAL A 613 -20.00 -8.72 -0.14
CA VAL A 613 -18.89 -9.67 -0.14
C VAL A 613 -18.92 -10.55 1.10
N VAL A 614 -19.18 -9.98 2.28
CA VAL A 614 -19.31 -10.75 3.54
C VAL A 614 -20.51 -11.71 3.46
N ALA A 615 -21.64 -11.26 2.94
CA ALA A 615 -22.83 -12.11 2.76
C ALA A 615 -22.57 -13.24 1.73
N GLU A 616 -21.87 -12.96 0.62
CA GLU A 616 -21.48 -13.97 -0.37
C GLU A 616 -20.55 -15.02 0.22
N LYS A 617 -19.57 -14.59 1.03
CA LYS A 617 -18.62 -15.52 1.69
C LYS A 617 -19.28 -16.37 2.77
N GLY A 618 -20.29 -15.84 3.47
CA GLY A 618 -21.04 -16.55 4.51
C GLY A 618 -20.14 -17.13 5.60
N TYR A 619 -18.99 -16.49 5.90
CA TYR A 619 -18.04 -17.00 6.89
C TYR A 619 -18.48 -16.63 8.31
N ASP A 620 -18.54 -17.65 9.19
CA ASP A 620 -18.79 -17.47 10.62
C ASP A 620 -17.51 -17.80 11.40
N PRO A 621 -16.85 -16.80 12.02
CA PRO A 621 -15.60 -17.01 12.75
C PRO A 621 -15.76 -17.86 14.03
N ASP A 622 -16.97 -17.93 14.61
CA ASP A 622 -17.23 -18.67 15.83
C ASP A 622 -17.42 -20.18 15.55
N LEU A 623 -17.71 -20.54 14.29
CA LEU A 623 -17.81 -21.94 13.84
C LEU A 623 -16.48 -22.49 13.28
N ASP A 624 -15.44 -21.66 13.11
CA ASP A 624 -14.14 -22.10 12.56
C ASP A 624 -13.30 -22.85 13.61
N GLN A 625 -13.43 -24.17 13.62
CA GLN A 625 -12.69 -25.04 14.56
C GLN A 625 -11.16 -25.03 14.32
N TRP A 626 -10.70 -24.70 13.11
CA TRP A 626 -9.28 -24.64 12.75
C TRP A 626 -8.62 -23.33 13.20
N ASN A 627 -9.41 -22.25 13.34
CA ASN A 627 -8.96 -20.95 13.82
C ASN A 627 -9.89 -20.42 14.91
N PRO A 628 -9.97 -21.08 16.06
CA PRO A 628 -10.92 -20.73 17.12
C PRO A 628 -10.62 -19.34 17.69
N CYS A 629 -11.68 -18.58 17.95
CA CYS A 629 -11.60 -17.25 18.56
C CYS A 629 -11.53 -17.30 20.09
N GLY A 630 -12.01 -18.38 20.70
CA GLY A 630 -11.96 -18.60 22.15
C GLY A 630 -10.67 -19.26 22.63
N SER A 631 -10.59 -19.52 23.93
CA SER A 631 -9.40 -20.05 24.61
C SER A 631 -9.71 -21.31 25.42
N VAL A 632 -8.67 -22.01 25.88
CA VAL A 632 -8.84 -23.24 26.71
C VAL A 632 -8.32 -22.94 28.10
N PHE A 633 -9.20 -23.04 29.08
CA PHE A 633 -8.91 -22.91 30.51
C PHE A 633 -9.09 -24.24 31.24
N THR A 634 -8.48 -24.40 32.42
CA THR A 634 -8.67 -25.56 33.25
C THR A 634 -9.78 -25.33 34.27
N GLU A 635 -10.84 -26.11 34.20
CA GLU A 635 -11.91 -26.11 35.17
C GLU A 635 -12.14 -27.55 35.72
N GLY A 636 -12.06 -27.73 37.04
CA GLY A 636 -12.21 -29.04 37.64
C GLY A 636 -11.18 -30.11 37.21
N GLY A 637 -10.02 -29.69 36.68
CA GLY A 637 -8.96 -30.58 36.19
C GLY A 637 -9.11 -31.04 34.73
N ALA A 638 -10.09 -30.50 33.99
CA ALA A 638 -10.28 -30.74 32.56
C ALA A 638 -10.11 -29.41 31.77
N GLY A 639 -9.63 -29.51 30.54
CA GLY A 639 -9.57 -28.34 29.64
C GLY A 639 -10.98 -27.99 29.15
N THR A 640 -11.44 -26.78 29.44
CA THR A 640 -12.76 -26.25 29.04
C THR A 640 -12.55 -25.13 28.02
N TYR A 641 -13.29 -25.23 26.91
CA TYR A 641 -13.30 -24.14 25.91
C TYR A 641 -14.13 -22.95 26.44
N VAL A 642 -13.55 -21.78 26.38
CA VAL A 642 -14.18 -20.51 26.77
C VAL A 642 -14.32 -19.63 25.53
N GLU A 643 -15.53 -19.15 25.30
CA GLU A 643 -15.84 -18.27 24.15
C GLU A 643 -15.05 -16.95 24.22
N TRP A 644 -14.81 -16.36 23.06
CA TRP A 644 -13.95 -15.18 22.87
C TRP A 644 -14.32 -13.97 23.76
N ASP A 645 -15.61 -13.76 24.01
CA ASP A 645 -16.15 -12.65 24.81
C ASP A 645 -15.85 -12.79 26.31
N ARG A 646 -15.67 -14.01 26.80
CA ARG A 646 -15.39 -14.32 28.20
C ARG A 646 -13.91 -14.53 28.53
N VAL A 647 -13.05 -14.60 27.52
CA VAL A 647 -11.62 -14.84 27.72
C VAL A 647 -10.98 -13.71 28.53
N GLU A 648 -11.37 -12.46 28.28
CA GLU A 648 -10.84 -11.28 29.00
C GLU A 648 -11.13 -11.32 30.50
N ASP A 649 -12.30 -11.80 30.90
CA ASP A 649 -12.70 -11.88 32.33
C ASP A 649 -11.89 -12.91 33.12
N LEU A 650 -11.39 -13.95 32.44
CA LEU A 650 -10.63 -15.04 33.04
C LEU A 650 -9.12 -14.91 32.84
N ALA A 651 -8.69 -13.96 32.03
CA ALA A 651 -7.28 -13.71 31.74
C ALA A 651 -6.50 -13.26 32.99
N ARG A 652 -5.27 -13.74 33.09
CA ARG A 652 -4.35 -13.42 34.21
C ARG A 652 -3.32 -12.35 33.84
N THR A 653 -3.25 -11.99 32.55
CA THR A 653 -2.42 -10.91 32.02
C THR A 653 -3.15 -9.58 32.13
N GLU A 654 -2.41 -8.47 32.31
CA GLU A 654 -3.00 -7.14 32.47
C GLU A 654 -3.25 -6.46 31.13
N SER A 655 -4.38 -5.75 30.99
CA SER A 655 -4.72 -5.00 29.78
C SER A 655 -3.84 -3.77 29.65
N TYR A 656 -3.27 -3.56 28.47
CA TYR A 656 -2.46 -2.40 28.12
C TYR A 656 -3.33 -1.16 27.81
N LEU A 657 -4.57 -1.38 27.31
CA LEU A 657 -5.49 -0.31 26.92
C LEU A 657 -6.43 0.14 28.04
N LYS A 658 -6.64 -0.67 29.05
CA LYS A 658 -7.46 -0.26 30.24
C LYS A 658 -6.61 0.63 31.13
N PRO A 659 -7.14 1.78 31.62
CA PRO A 659 -6.46 2.52 32.67
C PRO A 659 -6.33 1.64 33.92
N PRO A 660 -5.24 1.78 34.71
CA PRO A 660 -5.06 1.03 35.94
C PRO A 660 -6.28 1.25 36.84
N ARG A 661 -6.77 0.18 37.47
CA ARG A 661 -7.92 0.25 38.39
C ARG A 661 -7.57 1.19 39.54
N GLU A 662 -8.54 2.00 40.00
CA GLU A 662 -8.34 2.91 41.12
C GLU A 662 -7.84 2.19 42.40
N GLU A 663 -8.14 0.90 42.56
CA GLU A 663 -7.69 0.03 43.67
C GLU A 663 -6.17 -0.27 43.60
N ASP A 664 -5.55 -0.26 42.43
CA ASP A 664 -4.10 -0.47 42.26
C ASP A 664 -3.28 0.79 42.55
N MET A 665 -3.91 1.97 42.53
CA MET A 665 -3.26 3.23 42.87
C MET A 665 -3.13 3.46 44.40
N GLU A 666 -3.91 2.76 45.22
CA GLU A 666 -3.81 2.85 46.71
C GLU A 666 -2.69 2.00 47.31
N THR A 667 -2.15 1.01 46.57
CA THR A 667 -1.12 0.10 47.09
C THR A 667 0.31 0.54 46.79
N LEU A 668 0.54 1.60 46.01
CA LEU A 668 1.88 2.18 45.81
C LEU A 668 2.24 3.10 46.99
N GLN A 669 2.65 2.53 48.15
CA GLN A 669 3.37 3.29 49.17
C GLN A 669 4.74 3.75 48.59
N PRO A 670 5.11 5.04 48.77
CA PRO A 670 6.39 5.53 48.28
C PRO A 670 7.52 4.92 49.12
N TYR A 671 8.38 4.16 48.43
CA TYR A 671 9.65 3.75 48.99
C TYR A 671 10.49 4.97 49.30
N GLY A 672 10.77 5.15 50.60
CA GLY A 672 11.60 6.24 51.12
C GLY A 672 13.06 6.10 50.68
N GLY A 673 13.49 6.95 49.73
CA GLY A 673 14.89 7.19 49.38
C GLY A 673 15.22 8.70 49.53
N PRO A 674 16.46 9.11 49.77
CA PRO A 674 16.78 10.41 50.35
C PRO A 674 16.55 11.60 49.41
N SER A 675 16.07 12.66 50.02
CA SER A 675 15.77 13.99 49.52
C SER A 675 16.60 14.51 48.33
N GLY A 676 15.97 14.55 47.18
CA GLY A 676 16.29 15.41 46.04
C GLY A 676 15.01 16.04 45.55
N SER A 677 14.95 17.36 45.46
CA SER A 677 13.82 18.22 45.20
C SER A 677 12.87 17.70 44.14
N ALA A 678 11.68 17.22 44.55
CA ALA A 678 10.60 16.84 43.66
C ALA A 678 10.04 18.08 42.95
N MET A 679 10.27 18.16 41.64
CA MET A 679 9.64 19.15 40.77
C MET A 679 8.17 18.73 40.61
N ARG A 680 7.26 19.45 41.26
CA ARG A 680 5.81 19.29 41.05
C ARG A 680 5.47 19.68 39.60
N ILE A 681 5.12 18.72 38.77
CA ILE A 681 4.53 18.96 37.46
C ILE A 681 3.03 19.20 37.67
N GLY A 682 2.72 20.40 38.08
CA GLY A 682 1.36 20.96 38.00
C GLY A 682 1.32 21.87 36.79
N GLY A 683 1.28 21.29 35.60
CA GLY A 683 1.23 22.03 34.35
C GLY A 683 -0.19 22.44 34.02
N THR A 684 -0.39 23.76 33.82
CA THR A 684 -1.64 24.29 33.26
C THR A 684 -1.73 23.88 31.77
N GLU A 685 -2.95 23.93 31.19
CA GLU A 685 -3.19 23.66 29.75
C GLU A 685 -2.22 24.43 28.82
N LYS A 686 -1.69 25.57 29.29
CA LYS A 686 -0.66 26.38 28.62
C LYS A 686 0.73 25.68 28.61
N ASP A 687 1.05 24.97 29.67
CA ASP A 687 2.35 24.28 29.78
C ASP A 687 2.37 22.98 28.92
N LEU A 688 1.24 22.26 28.86
CA LEU A 688 1.03 21.13 27.97
C LEU A 688 1.11 21.56 26.50
N LYS A 689 0.50 22.70 26.14
CA LYS A 689 0.57 23.26 24.80
C LYS A 689 1.99 23.68 24.43
N ARG A 690 2.77 24.20 25.38
CA ARG A 690 4.17 24.57 25.19
C ARG A 690 5.09 23.37 24.98
N ILE A 691 4.84 22.27 25.70
CA ILE A 691 5.54 21.00 25.52
C ILE A 691 5.21 20.39 24.15
N PHE A 692 3.94 20.45 23.75
CA PHE A 692 3.50 19.98 22.43
C PHE A 692 4.13 20.82 21.29
N GLU A 693 4.17 22.15 21.42
CA GLU A 693 4.82 23.04 20.46
C GLU A 693 6.35 22.83 20.37
N MET A 694 7.00 22.43 21.47
CA MET A 694 8.43 22.07 21.49
C MET A 694 8.72 20.71 20.84
N THR A 695 7.77 19.78 20.92
CA THR A 695 7.97 18.39 20.44
C THR A 695 7.60 18.24 18.96
N TYR A 696 6.59 18.96 18.47
CA TYR A 696 5.99 18.77 17.14
C TYR A 696 6.03 20.04 16.24
N GLY A 697 6.60 21.14 16.74
CA GLY A 697 6.64 22.41 16.02
C GLY A 697 5.31 23.19 16.04
N VAL A 698 5.37 24.46 15.66
CA VAL A 698 4.19 25.36 15.65
C VAL A 698 3.47 25.22 14.30
N SER A 699 2.18 24.90 14.32
CA SER A 699 1.35 24.84 13.11
C SER A 699 1.33 26.22 12.40
N LYS A 700 1.43 26.22 11.06
CA LYS A 700 1.36 27.44 10.21
C LYS A 700 0.10 28.28 10.51
N ARG A 701 -0.99 27.65 10.93
CA ARG A 701 -2.25 28.30 11.31
C ARG A 701 -2.13 29.09 12.61
N ASP A 702 -1.42 28.57 13.61
CA ASP A 702 -1.22 29.25 14.90
C ASP A 702 -0.24 30.42 14.74
N GLU A 703 0.68 30.37 13.79
CA GLU A 703 1.58 31.46 13.46
C GLU A 703 0.85 32.64 12.78
N GLN A 704 -0.11 32.36 11.90
CA GLN A 704 -0.97 33.37 11.30
C GLN A 704 -1.90 34.03 12.32
N LEU A 705 -2.51 33.28 13.22
CA LEU A 705 -3.33 33.79 14.31
C LEU A 705 -2.51 34.66 15.28
N ARG A 706 -1.27 34.32 15.58
CA ARG A 706 -0.35 35.13 16.38
C ARG A 706 0.03 36.45 15.68
N LYS A 707 0.23 36.41 14.34
CA LYS A 707 0.47 37.61 13.52
C LYS A 707 -0.76 38.54 13.50
N ALA A 708 -1.97 37.99 13.35
CA ALA A 708 -3.22 38.72 13.39
C ALA A 708 -3.50 39.32 14.75
N ALA A 709 -3.25 38.58 15.84
CA ALA A 709 -3.41 39.08 17.22
C ALA A 709 -2.39 40.17 17.61
N ARG A 710 -1.15 40.15 17.04
CA ARG A 710 -0.18 41.24 17.19
C ARG A 710 -0.58 42.48 16.41
N ALA A 711 -1.15 42.36 15.23
CA ALA A 711 -1.66 43.49 14.43
C ALA A 711 -2.89 44.17 15.10
N ALA A 712 -3.72 43.41 15.81
CA ALA A 712 -4.88 43.94 16.55
C ALA A 712 -4.49 44.69 17.85
N LYS A 713 -3.33 44.36 18.46
CA LYS A 713 -2.85 45.09 19.68
C LYS A 713 -2.22 46.46 19.40
N THR A 714 -1.92 46.79 18.14
CA THR A 714 -1.32 48.08 17.77
C THR A 714 -2.32 49.17 17.38
N ARG A 715 -3.63 48.93 17.51
CA ARG A 715 -4.68 49.93 17.27
C ARG A 715 -5.63 50.00 18.44
N ARG A 716 -5.24 50.80 19.49
CA ARG A 716 -6.16 51.40 20.45
C ARG A 716 -5.81 52.88 20.63
N PRO A 717 -6.74 53.77 20.44
CA PRO A 717 -6.62 55.15 20.91
C PRO A 717 -6.84 55.21 22.44
N LYS A 718 -6.20 56.17 23.09
CA LYS A 718 -6.35 56.51 24.50
C LYS A 718 -7.67 57.26 24.77
N GLU A 719 -8.15 57.13 25.99
CA GLU A 719 -9.01 58.01 26.79
C GLU A 719 -10.06 57.15 27.54
N ASP A 720 -10.44 57.26 28.78
CA ASP A 720 -10.15 58.22 29.85
C ASP A 720 -10.50 57.59 31.21
N GLU A 721 -10.04 58.19 32.27
CA GLU A 721 -10.10 57.77 33.68
C GLU A 721 -11.50 57.73 34.28
N GLY A 722 -11.74 56.83 35.26
CA GLY A 722 -12.90 56.84 36.18
C GLY A 722 -12.99 55.57 37.03
N GLU A 723 -12.33 55.59 38.19
CA GLU A 723 -12.66 54.75 39.36
C GLU A 723 -13.87 55.31 40.13
N PRO A 724 -14.51 54.64 41.17
CA PRO A 724 -14.33 53.28 41.70
C PRO A 724 -15.65 52.54 42.04
N GLY A 725 -15.59 51.31 42.48
CA GLY A 725 -16.73 50.67 43.18
C GLY A 725 -16.52 49.19 43.49
N GLU A 726 -16.24 48.88 44.75
CA GLU A 726 -16.10 47.54 45.33
C GLU A 726 -17.34 46.65 45.24
N ASN A 727 -17.04 45.32 45.27
CA ASN A 727 -17.91 44.23 45.69
C ASN A 727 -18.78 43.56 44.62
N ALA A 728 -18.27 42.39 44.14
CA ALA A 728 -18.95 41.09 44.22
C ALA A 728 -18.13 40.01 43.53
N ARG A 729 -17.70 39.03 44.30
CA ARG A 729 -17.11 37.77 43.77
C ARG A 729 -18.20 36.93 43.08
N PRO A 730 -18.08 36.52 41.83
CA PRO A 730 -18.92 35.48 41.26
C PRO A 730 -18.36 34.10 41.64
N LYS A 731 -19.28 33.18 41.97
CA LYS A 731 -19.03 31.75 42.21
C LYS A 731 -18.53 31.09 40.92
N PRO A 732 -17.69 30.03 40.99
CA PRO A 732 -17.22 29.32 39.82
C PRO A 732 -18.38 28.59 39.14
N THR A 733 -18.68 28.96 37.91
CA THR A 733 -19.55 28.21 36.99
C THR A 733 -18.84 26.95 36.52
N LYS A 734 -19.51 25.81 36.62
CA LYS A 734 -19.09 24.52 36.09
C LYS A 734 -18.79 24.65 34.61
N PRO A 735 -17.80 23.91 34.01
CA PRO A 735 -17.55 23.93 32.58
C PRO A 735 -18.78 23.42 31.83
N VAL A 736 -19.30 24.24 30.93
CA VAL A 736 -20.37 23.86 30.00
C VAL A 736 -19.78 22.87 28.99
N GLN A 737 -20.23 21.62 29.03
CA GLN A 737 -19.93 20.65 27.94
C GLN A 737 -20.54 21.19 26.65
N LYS A 738 -19.73 21.42 25.61
CA LYS A 738 -20.19 21.78 24.27
C LYS A 738 -20.99 20.60 23.72
N LYS A 739 -22.25 20.85 23.37
CA LYS A 739 -23.11 19.86 22.72
C LYS A 739 -22.69 19.73 21.25
N PRO A 740 -22.83 18.52 20.62
CA PRO A 740 -22.58 18.36 19.19
C PRO A 740 -23.53 19.23 18.35
N PRO A 741 -23.03 19.91 17.27
CA PRO A 741 -23.86 20.76 16.43
C PRO A 741 -24.67 19.93 15.44
N TYR A 742 -25.96 20.26 15.33
CA TYR A 742 -26.91 19.68 14.38
C TYR A 742 -27.60 20.78 13.59
N MET A 743 -27.87 20.52 12.31
CA MET A 743 -28.63 21.39 11.43
C MET A 743 -29.80 20.62 10.82
N VAL A 744 -31.04 21.12 11.04
CA VAL A 744 -32.26 20.53 10.47
C VAL A 744 -32.78 21.46 9.39
N VAL A 745 -32.88 20.92 8.15
CA VAL A 745 -33.17 21.69 6.94
C VAL A 745 -34.50 21.26 6.34
N ASP A 746 -35.41 22.20 6.13
CA ASP A 746 -36.62 22.02 5.32
C ASP A 746 -36.25 22.06 3.85
N GLY A 747 -36.21 20.88 3.19
CA GLY A 747 -35.69 20.73 1.85
C GLY A 747 -36.48 21.46 0.77
N TYR A 748 -37.82 21.42 0.80
CA TYR A 748 -38.58 22.14 -0.19
C TYR A 748 -38.57 23.66 0.04
N ASN A 749 -38.54 24.11 1.26
CA ASN A 749 -38.42 25.52 1.56
C ASN A 749 -37.10 26.11 1.00
N VAL A 750 -36.02 25.38 1.12
CA VAL A 750 -34.70 25.75 0.56
C VAL A 750 -34.70 25.67 -0.96
N ILE A 751 -35.23 24.59 -1.59
CA ILE A 751 -35.29 24.44 -3.04
C ILE A 751 -36.04 25.62 -3.69
N PHE A 752 -37.14 26.03 -3.12
CA PHE A 752 -37.93 27.13 -3.69
C PHE A 752 -37.41 28.53 -3.31
N SER A 753 -36.48 28.61 -2.36
CA SER A 753 -35.84 29.86 -1.94
C SER A 753 -34.57 30.21 -2.73
N TRP A 754 -33.78 29.17 -3.16
CA TRP A 754 -32.54 29.39 -3.90
C TRP A 754 -32.83 29.48 -5.41
N ASP A 755 -32.44 30.58 -6.06
CA ASP A 755 -32.78 30.82 -7.47
C ASP A 755 -32.30 29.71 -8.42
N ARG A 756 -31.10 29.15 -8.16
CA ARG A 756 -30.53 28.03 -8.92
C ARG A 756 -31.39 26.76 -8.80
N LEU A 757 -31.75 26.37 -7.57
CA LEU A 757 -32.54 25.17 -7.32
C LEU A 757 -33.99 25.31 -7.77
N LYS A 758 -34.57 26.52 -7.63
CA LYS A 758 -35.89 26.85 -8.10
C LYS A 758 -36.04 26.71 -9.62
N SER A 759 -35.03 27.12 -10.37
CA SER A 759 -34.99 26.95 -11.82
C SER A 759 -34.89 25.48 -12.21
N LEU A 760 -34.13 24.67 -11.51
CA LEU A 760 -34.05 23.23 -11.70
C LEU A 760 -35.36 22.54 -11.31
N ALA A 761 -36.01 22.97 -10.24
CA ALA A 761 -37.29 22.38 -9.77
C ALA A 761 -38.44 22.62 -10.76
N GLN A 762 -38.43 23.71 -11.56
CA GLN A 762 -39.39 23.96 -12.64
C GLN A 762 -39.25 22.96 -13.79
N ALA A 763 -38.05 22.48 -14.06
CA ALA A 763 -37.77 21.48 -15.08
C ALA A 763 -37.96 20.06 -14.53
N ASN A 764 -37.38 19.74 -13.38
CA ASN A 764 -37.47 18.46 -12.72
C ASN A 764 -37.19 18.62 -11.21
N ILE A 765 -38.18 18.27 -10.39
CA ILE A 765 -38.11 18.39 -8.91
C ILE A 765 -37.09 17.41 -8.30
N ASP A 766 -36.91 16.23 -8.91
CA ASP A 766 -35.97 15.22 -8.44
C ASP A 766 -34.55 15.71 -8.63
N SER A 767 -34.22 16.31 -9.79
CA SER A 767 -32.91 16.92 -10.05
C SER A 767 -32.60 18.08 -9.08
N ALA A 768 -33.61 18.84 -8.64
CA ALA A 768 -33.41 19.89 -7.65
C ALA A 768 -33.14 19.32 -6.24
N ARG A 769 -33.77 18.18 -5.89
CA ARG A 769 -33.48 17.48 -4.63
C ARG A 769 -32.04 16.95 -4.62
N ASP A 770 -31.64 16.28 -5.71
CA ASP A 770 -30.29 15.74 -5.82
C ASP A 770 -29.22 16.83 -5.72
N ALA A 771 -29.42 17.96 -6.41
CA ALA A 771 -28.54 19.12 -6.34
C ALA A 771 -28.45 19.75 -4.94
N LEU A 772 -29.54 19.76 -4.16
CA LEU A 772 -29.55 20.22 -2.77
C LEU A 772 -28.80 19.23 -1.86
N ILE A 773 -29.04 17.94 -2.06
CA ILE A 773 -28.35 16.86 -1.31
C ILE A 773 -26.84 16.98 -1.51
N ASP A 774 -26.36 17.12 -2.75
CA ASP A 774 -24.92 17.26 -3.06
C ASP A 774 -24.30 18.49 -2.41
N SER A 775 -24.97 19.66 -2.48
CA SER A 775 -24.48 20.89 -1.85
C SER A 775 -24.39 20.77 -0.32
N LEU A 776 -25.38 20.14 0.33
CA LEU A 776 -25.38 19.95 1.77
C LEU A 776 -24.42 18.85 2.24
N GLN A 777 -24.14 17.85 1.41
CA GLN A 777 -23.09 16.86 1.70
C GLN A 777 -21.71 17.50 1.73
N ASN A 778 -21.40 18.35 0.74
CA ASN A 778 -20.14 19.09 0.69
C ASN A 778 -20.01 20.01 1.91
N PHE A 779 -21.07 20.69 2.26
CA PHE A 779 -21.14 21.55 3.44
C PHE A 779 -20.91 20.78 4.74
N GLN A 780 -21.59 19.64 4.94
CA GLN A 780 -21.44 18.78 6.11
C GLN A 780 -20.00 18.21 6.20
N GLY A 781 -19.46 17.70 5.07
CA GLY A 781 -18.12 17.14 5.02
C GLY A 781 -17.02 18.16 5.39
N TYR A 782 -17.23 19.43 5.03
CA TYR A 782 -16.26 20.49 5.33
C TYR A 782 -16.40 21.06 6.75
N THR A 783 -17.63 21.28 7.21
CA THR A 783 -17.92 21.94 8.50
C THR A 783 -17.96 20.99 9.69
N GLY A 784 -18.21 19.68 9.45
CA GLY A 784 -18.42 18.67 10.48
C GLY A 784 -19.74 18.83 11.26
N ILE A 785 -20.69 19.63 10.74
CA ILE A 785 -22.04 19.81 11.30
C ILE A 785 -22.92 18.68 10.76
N THR A 786 -23.58 17.91 11.63
CA THR A 786 -24.51 16.87 11.20
C THR A 786 -25.78 17.48 10.65
N VAL A 787 -26.08 17.24 9.37
CA VAL A 787 -27.25 17.79 8.69
C VAL A 787 -28.35 16.74 8.56
N VAL A 788 -29.60 17.14 8.87
CA VAL A 788 -30.83 16.36 8.70
C VAL A 788 -31.72 17.09 7.70
N LEU A 789 -31.83 16.59 6.49
CA LEU A 789 -32.62 17.18 5.41
C LEU A 789 -34.00 16.51 5.37
N VAL A 790 -35.07 17.31 5.45
CA VAL A 790 -36.45 16.83 5.55
C VAL A 790 -37.25 17.24 4.32
N PHE A 791 -37.93 16.28 3.68
CA PHE A 791 -38.84 16.50 2.56
C PHE A 791 -40.24 15.99 2.88
N ASP A 792 -41.28 16.73 2.44
CA ASP A 792 -42.66 16.27 2.49
C ASP A 792 -42.92 15.08 1.57
N GLY A 793 -43.35 13.95 2.12
CA GLY A 793 -43.52 12.71 1.39
C GLY A 793 -44.70 12.71 0.38
N TYR A 794 -45.71 13.58 0.55
CA TYR A 794 -46.85 13.65 -0.39
C TYR A 794 -46.47 14.13 -1.80
N ARG A 795 -45.26 14.69 -1.99
CA ARG A 795 -44.69 15.10 -3.29
C ARG A 795 -43.83 14.05 -3.94
N VAL A 796 -43.69 12.86 -3.34
CA VAL A 796 -42.90 11.74 -3.86
C VAL A 796 -43.82 10.63 -4.35
N LYS A 797 -43.82 10.33 -5.64
CA LYS A 797 -44.65 9.25 -6.23
C LYS A 797 -44.27 7.88 -5.63
N GLY A 798 -45.25 7.22 -4.99
CA GLY A 798 -45.09 5.85 -4.47
C GLY A 798 -44.65 5.70 -3.02
N SER A 799 -44.70 6.75 -2.20
CA SER A 799 -44.31 6.69 -0.77
C SER A 799 -45.50 6.26 0.08
N SER A 800 -45.44 5.03 0.63
CA SER A 800 -46.33 4.55 1.69
C SER A 800 -45.56 4.49 3.01
N GLY A 801 -45.53 5.61 3.77
CA GLY A 801 -44.85 5.70 5.10
C GLY A 801 -43.60 6.57 5.12
N SER A 802 -43.17 7.00 6.32
CA SER A 802 -41.92 7.75 6.48
C SER A 802 -40.72 6.86 6.15
N ARG A 803 -39.84 7.34 5.27
CA ARG A 803 -38.59 6.67 4.89
C ARG A 803 -37.40 7.53 5.30
N GLU A 804 -36.50 6.95 6.05
CA GLU A 804 -35.17 7.51 6.31
C GLU A 804 -34.16 6.89 5.37
N LYS A 805 -33.35 7.71 4.72
CA LYS A 805 -32.27 7.27 3.84
C LYS A 805 -30.99 8.01 4.24
N TYR A 806 -29.90 7.28 4.40
CA TYR A 806 -28.58 7.89 4.57
C TYR A 806 -27.91 7.94 3.22
N GLU A 807 -27.56 9.14 2.77
CA GLU A 807 -26.78 9.35 1.56
C GLU A 807 -25.43 9.95 1.95
N LYS A 808 -24.36 9.15 1.90
CA LYS A 808 -22.97 9.56 2.23
C LYS A 808 -22.85 10.41 3.52
N ASP A 809 -23.39 9.91 4.61
CA ASP A 809 -23.44 10.55 5.94
C ASP A 809 -24.52 11.66 6.12
N LEU A 810 -25.18 12.13 5.06
CA LEU A 810 -26.30 13.05 5.18
C LEU A 810 -27.60 12.27 5.45
N ARG A 811 -28.30 12.62 6.53
CA ARG A 811 -29.60 12.02 6.86
C ARG A 811 -30.72 12.71 6.11
N VAL A 812 -31.30 12.01 5.12
CA VAL A 812 -32.47 12.50 4.37
C VAL A 812 -33.73 11.80 4.85
N VAL A 813 -34.72 12.58 5.24
CA VAL A 813 -36.00 12.10 5.78
C VAL A 813 -37.15 12.49 4.85
N TYR A 814 -37.90 11.51 4.38
CA TYR A 814 -39.17 11.73 3.65
C TYR A 814 -40.32 11.44 4.63
N THR A 815 -41.17 12.44 4.90
CA THR A 815 -42.28 12.27 5.84
C THR A 815 -43.37 11.40 5.27
N GLY A 816 -44.19 10.77 6.14
CA GLY A 816 -45.38 9.99 5.72
C GLY A 816 -46.50 10.86 5.24
N GLU A 817 -47.53 10.30 4.56
CA GLU A 817 -48.70 11.03 4.00
C GLU A 817 -49.47 11.87 5.03
N ALA A 818 -49.41 11.53 6.33
CA ALA A 818 -50.11 12.24 7.42
C ALA A 818 -49.20 13.18 8.23
N GLN A 819 -47.91 13.32 7.86
CA GLN A 819 -46.94 14.14 8.61
C GLN A 819 -46.27 15.13 7.66
N THR A 820 -46.30 16.42 7.99
CA THR A 820 -45.59 17.48 7.26
C THR A 820 -44.11 17.58 7.72
N ALA A 821 -43.24 18.16 6.87
CA ALA A 821 -41.87 18.44 7.21
C ALA A 821 -41.78 19.33 8.47
N ASP A 822 -42.64 20.35 8.57
CA ASP A 822 -42.74 21.23 9.70
C ASP A 822 -42.97 20.50 11.02
N ARG A 823 -43.93 19.57 11.04
CA ARG A 823 -44.24 18.76 12.22
C ARG A 823 -43.08 17.83 12.60
N PHE A 824 -42.40 17.25 11.63
CA PHE A 824 -41.23 16.43 11.92
C PHE A 824 -40.11 17.28 12.53
N ILE A 825 -39.87 18.48 12.03
CA ILE A 825 -38.85 19.41 12.51
C ILE A 825 -39.15 19.78 13.97
N GLU A 826 -40.39 20.12 14.31
CA GLU A 826 -40.81 20.43 15.67
C GLU A 826 -40.62 19.24 16.64
N GLU A 827 -41.05 18.02 16.23
CA GLU A 827 -40.89 16.81 17.02
C GLU A 827 -39.40 16.47 17.24
N PHE A 828 -38.55 16.68 16.21
CA PHE A 828 -37.11 16.45 16.29
C PHE A 828 -36.45 17.41 17.30
N ILE A 829 -36.77 18.69 17.24
CA ILE A 829 -36.24 19.70 18.15
C ILE A 829 -36.65 19.39 19.60
N TYR A 830 -37.93 19.05 19.81
CA TYR A 830 -38.45 18.74 21.13
C TYR A 830 -37.73 17.51 21.77
N ALA A 831 -37.47 16.48 20.96
CA ALA A 831 -36.84 15.26 21.43
C ALA A 831 -35.33 15.44 21.69
N ASN A 832 -34.65 16.31 20.94
CA ASN A 832 -33.21 16.35 20.85
C ASN A 832 -32.55 17.67 21.32
N GLY A 833 -33.31 18.77 21.51
CA GLY A 833 -32.78 20.10 21.89
C GLY A 833 -32.02 20.15 23.22
N LYS A 834 -32.23 19.17 24.12
CA LYS A 834 -31.44 19.04 25.35
C LYS A 834 -30.08 18.39 25.15
N LYS A 835 -29.91 17.59 24.08
CA LYS A 835 -28.72 16.78 23.80
C LYS A 835 -27.78 17.45 22.82
N PHE A 836 -28.32 18.17 21.82
CA PHE A 836 -27.59 18.77 20.72
C PHE A 836 -27.78 20.25 20.63
N ASP A 837 -26.83 20.97 20.01
CA ASP A 837 -26.98 22.36 19.59
C ASP A 837 -27.62 22.37 18.20
N ILE A 838 -28.93 22.60 18.11
CA ILE A 838 -29.71 22.46 16.90
C ILE A 838 -29.92 23.82 16.23
N SER A 839 -29.54 23.91 14.95
CA SER A 839 -29.88 25.01 14.04
C SER A 839 -31.01 24.56 13.09
N VAL A 840 -32.01 25.36 12.89
CA VAL A 840 -33.18 25.07 12.03
C VAL A 840 -33.21 26.01 10.86
N VAL A 841 -33.25 25.42 9.65
CA VAL A 841 -33.28 26.18 8.39
C VAL A 841 -34.68 26.03 7.77
N THR A 842 -35.44 27.04 7.85
CA THR A 842 -36.77 27.19 7.19
C THR A 842 -37.11 28.67 7.04
N SER A 843 -37.92 29.01 6.06
CA SER A 843 -38.50 30.36 5.91
C SER A 843 -39.91 30.45 6.52
N ASP A 844 -40.47 29.33 7.01
CA ASP A 844 -41.77 29.38 7.70
C ASP A 844 -41.61 29.97 9.10
N ARG A 845 -42.44 31.06 9.31
CA ARG A 845 -42.36 31.87 10.54
C ARG A 845 -42.90 31.12 11.78
N GLN A 846 -43.84 30.18 11.60
CA GLN A 846 -44.38 29.39 12.70
C GLN A 846 -43.35 28.38 13.21
N VAL A 847 -42.68 27.65 12.32
CA VAL A 847 -41.63 26.70 12.63
C VAL A 847 -40.45 27.42 13.28
N GLN A 848 -40.09 28.62 12.79
CA GLN A 848 -39.03 29.44 13.38
C GLN A 848 -39.34 29.86 14.84
N MET A 849 -40.57 30.24 15.11
CA MET A 849 -40.99 30.63 16.48
C MET A 849 -41.03 29.43 17.43
N SER A 850 -41.49 28.26 16.94
CA SER A 850 -41.49 27.00 17.69
C SER A 850 -40.05 26.56 18.02
N ALA A 851 -39.12 26.69 17.04
CA ALA A 851 -37.71 26.36 17.21
C ALA A 851 -37.03 27.22 18.29
N LEU A 852 -37.24 28.53 18.25
CA LEU A 852 -36.74 29.47 19.27
C LEU A 852 -37.27 29.15 20.67
N GLY A 853 -38.55 28.81 20.78
CA GLY A 853 -39.19 28.47 22.07
C GLY A 853 -38.61 27.19 22.69
N ASN A 854 -38.04 26.29 21.89
CA ASN A 854 -37.40 25.04 22.33
C ASN A 854 -35.87 25.10 22.40
N GLY A 855 -35.27 26.31 22.28
CA GLY A 855 -33.81 26.51 22.46
C GLY A 855 -32.96 26.18 21.22
N ALA A 856 -33.55 26.08 20.04
CA ALA A 856 -32.80 25.91 18.78
C ALA A 856 -32.44 27.30 18.19
N ILE A 857 -31.36 27.31 17.39
CA ILE A 857 -30.91 28.49 16.65
C ILE A 857 -31.66 28.55 15.33
N ARG A 858 -32.16 29.73 14.98
CA ARG A 858 -32.85 29.96 13.72
C ARG A 858 -31.83 30.35 12.61
N LEU A 859 -31.97 29.76 11.44
CA LEU A 859 -31.25 30.16 10.23
C LEU A 859 -32.29 30.31 9.08
N SER A 860 -32.16 31.35 8.27
CA SER A 860 -32.99 31.47 7.08
C SER A 860 -32.40 30.66 5.91
N SER A 861 -33.22 30.30 4.92
CA SER A 861 -32.76 29.62 3.71
C SER A 861 -31.69 30.41 2.93
N ARG A 862 -31.72 31.77 3.01
CA ARG A 862 -30.69 32.62 2.40
C ARG A 862 -29.39 32.63 3.16
N GLU A 863 -29.42 32.66 4.48
CA GLU A 863 -28.23 32.56 5.32
C GLU A 863 -27.55 31.19 5.10
N LEU A 864 -28.33 30.13 4.92
CA LEU A 864 -27.77 28.83 4.55
C LEU A 864 -27.12 28.87 3.16
N GLU A 865 -27.72 29.56 2.16
CA GLU A 865 -27.17 29.69 0.82
C GLU A 865 -25.80 30.39 0.85
N GLU A 866 -25.67 31.45 1.64
CA GLU A 866 -24.40 32.16 1.82
C GLU A 866 -23.34 31.26 2.48
N LEU A 867 -23.69 30.53 3.55
CA LEU A 867 -22.78 29.60 4.22
C LEU A 867 -22.32 28.47 3.31
N VAL A 868 -23.21 27.91 2.51
CA VAL A 868 -22.87 26.84 1.55
C VAL A 868 -21.94 27.39 0.46
N ARG A 869 -22.24 28.57 -0.09
CA ARG A 869 -21.40 29.23 -1.11
C ARG A 869 -20.00 29.58 -0.57
N GLU A 870 -19.91 30.16 0.61
CA GLU A 870 -18.61 30.42 1.28
C GLU A 870 -17.80 29.14 1.44
N THR A 871 -18.47 28.05 1.84
CA THR A 871 -17.84 26.74 1.99
C THR A 871 -17.36 26.19 0.64
N GLU A 872 -18.16 26.30 -0.42
CA GLU A 872 -17.78 25.88 -1.78
C GLU A 872 -16.59 26.72 -2.31
N ASP A 873 -16.57 28.02 -2.05
CA ASP A 873 -15.47 28.91 -2.45
C ASP A 873 -14.18 28.62 -1.63
N GLU A 874 -14.29 28.27 -0.35
CA GLU A 874 -13.16 27.84 0.47
C GLU A 874 -12.62 26.48 0.02
N ILE A 875 -13.49 25.54 -0.37
CA ILE A 875 -13.09 24.23 -0.93
C ILE A 875 -12.35 24.47 -2.25
N ARG A 876 -12.87 25.31 -3.14
CA ARG A 876 -12.21 25.66 -4.42
C ARG A 876 -10.85 26.33 -4.22
N SER A 877 -10.74 27.28 -3.30
CA SER A 877 -9.46 27.94 -3.02
C SER A 877 -8.41 26.98 -2.48
N ARG A 878 -8.81 26.01 -1.64
CA ARG A 878 -7.90 24.97 -1.14
C ARG A 878 -7.47 23.96 -2.19
N ILE A 879 -8.37 23.64 -3.13
CA ILE A 879 -8.04 22.76 -4.26
C ILE A 879 -7.07 23.48 -5.24
N MET A 880 -7.12 24.82 -5.34
CA MET A 880 -6.18 25.62 -6.14
C MET A 880 -4.84 25.90 -5.43
N GLU A 881 -4.74 25.69 -4.11
CA GLU A 881 -3.51 25.86 -3.33
C GLU A 881 -2.72 24.54 -3.15
N VAL A 882 -3.26 23.41 -3.58
CA VAL A 882 -2.63 22.08 -3.60
C VAL A 882 -2.21 21.74 -5.04
#